data_a766e44dd350ae825042019883ba6c00
#
_entry.id   a766e44dd350ae825042019883ba6c00
#
_cell.length_a   1.000
_cell.length_b   1.000
_cell.length_c   1.000
_cell.angle_alpha   90.00
_cell.angle_beta   90.00
_cell.angle_gamma   90.00
#
_symmetry.space_group_name_H-M   'P 1'
#
loop_
_entity.id
_entity.type
_entity.pdbx_description
1 polymer ?
#
loop_
_entity_poly.entity_id
_entity_poly.type
_entity_poly.pdbx_seq_one_letter_code
_entity_poly.pdbx_strand_id
1 'polypeptide(L)'
;MRKSKSNAMLRGLAASALVLMVSATAWGQKVKITGTVIDNTNEPVIGASVLENGTKNGVATDLDGHFTIEVQPGARLKISYIGYKNKEVKASNGVQIMLEEESNMLNEVVAIGYGSVKRKDVTTAVSSVSAKDLDTRPIVSAAAGMQGKAAGLQISQANGQPGASPTIRVRGTTSLNGSNDPLYVVDGVPMTNIDFLAADDIDNIQVLKDASSAAIYGSRAANGVIIIGTKQGKAGVAKVSLNAHYAFNTVRDNQESLNAAQYKELMDEIGLVKLPEGLKDQTDWKDEVFRTGNVQDYQLSITNGTDKLRYFISGGYTGENGVIKKSSYQRYNFRASVENDIRKWLRLNASVTYSDYTNKGTGIISGAGSNRGGVVTAIVNTPTYAPVWNPENPSQFYNNFYGVNITSPAENIARTQNNKSAYNRLLATGKATVTFMPELTYNTSLSFDRTQGTITNFLDPISTTIGRQEFGTGYDGRDISSVIVWDNVLNYKKAFGKHSLDAMAGSSWTQSKWSQNYINGSNYANDLFPTLNAANKISWTGTGSSASDWAILSTFARLQYNWNDTYMATANMRADGSSKLAPHHRWGYFPSFSGAWRVSNEKFMKDIKWIDDLKIRGGWGQTGNQSGLGDYSYLARYKINRVQWFGEGNDANATPTFSQGNLSNPELTWETTTQTNIGLDLTVLGNRLTFYADYYYKKTKDMLMNITLPAGSAAARNLTYNGGSMINKGWEFAISSQNLTGALKWNTDFNISFNKNKLESLSLTQVYYEATTTDFVNEQVVRNTPGKPLGSFWGYVAEGVDPETGDMKYKDVTGDGLVSASDRTYIGDPNPDFTFGLTNTFSYKGLNLSILIQGSYGNDIYNVSRMETEGMYDGKNQSTKVLARWRVPGQITDVPKAKWDIRNSTYFVEDGSYLRVKDISLSYDVPRKLISRFGLTRLQPYVSATNLLTLTDYSGMDPEVNQYGNSGSVQGIDWGTYPLNKSVVLGVKVEF
;
A
#
# COMPACT_ATOMS: atom_id res chain seq x y z
N MET A 1 -5.69 -18.33 -104.96
CA MET A 1 -4.59 -18.02 -104.00
C MET A 1 -5.05 -17.18 -102.78
N ARG A 2 -6.06 -17.54 -102.02
CA ARG A 2 -6.54 -16.74 -100.87
C ARG A 2 -7.07 -17.60 -99.70
N LYS A 3 -6.64 -18.88 -99.60
CA LYS A 3 -6.96 -19.77 -98.47
C LYS A 3 -5.77 -20.25 -97.66
N SER A 4 -4.56 -19.87 -97.96
CA SER A 4 -3.36 -20.33 -97.25
C SER A 4 -2.79 -19.43 -96.14
N LYS A 5 -3.24 -18.12 -96.08
CA LYS A 5 -2.74 -17.16 -95.06
C LYS A 5 -3.57 -17.13 -93.76
N SER A 6 -4.78 -17.67 -93.78
CA SER A 6 -5.66 -17.70 -92.54
C SER A 6 -5.27 -18.80 -91.55
N ASN A 7 -4.77 -19.91 -92.03
CA ASN A 7 -4.42 -21.03 -91.14
C ASN A 7 -3.07 -20.87 -90.40
N ALA A 8 -2.18 -20.01 -90.91
CA ALA A 8 -0.90 -19.72 -90.26
C ALA A 8 -1.11 -18.73 -89.10
N MET A 9 -2.05 -17.77 -89.25
CA MET A 9 -2.39 -16.76 -88.17
C MET A 9 -3.17 -17.42 -87.03
N LEU A 10 -4.05 -18.38 -87.33
CA LEU A 10 -4.77 -19.12 -86.28
C LEU A 10 -3.84 -20.11 -85.49
N ARG A 11 -2.86 -20.68 -86.17
CA ARG A 11 -1.87 -21.54 -85.50
C ARG A 11 -0.89 -20.70 -84.64
N GLY A 12 -0.54 -19.46 -85.02
CA GLY A 12 0.25 -18.53 -84.25
C GLY A 12 -0.47 -18.08 -82.99
N LEU A 13 -1.75 -17.70 -83.12
CA LEU A 13 -2.59 -17.31 -81.99
C LEU A 13 -2.89 -18.45 -81.04
N ALA A 14 -3.06 -19.70 -81.52
CA ALA A 14 -3.22 -20.88 -80.64
C ALA A 14 -1.94 -21.23 -79.87
N ALA A 15 -0.76 -21.12 -80.53
CA ALA A 15 0.51 -21.32 -79.89
C ALA A 15 0.84 -20.25 -78.84
N SER A 16 0.50 -18.98 -79.14
CA SER A 16 0.66 -17.85 -78.17
C SER A 16 -0.32 -18.01 -76.98
N ALA A 17 -1.55 -18.44 -77.18
CA ALA A 17 -2.52 -18.72 -76.13
C ALA A 17 -2.10 -19.93 -75.26
N LEU A 18 -1.47 -20.95 -75.89
CA LEU A 18 -0.96 -22.12 -75.12
C LEU A 18 0.26 -21.76 -74.28
N VAL A 19 1.14 -20.89 -74.74
CA VAL A 19 2.29 -20.36 -73.98
C VAL A 19 1.84 -19.42 -72.88
N LEU A 20 0.80 -18.63 -73.08
CA LEU A 20 0.17 -17.81 -72.02
C LEU A 20 -0.59 -18.66 -71.01
N MET A 21 -1.24 -19.76 -71.38
CA MET A 21 -1.86 -20.68 -70.41
C MET A 21 -0.84 -21.51 -69.62
N VAL A 22 0.28 -21.85 -70.16
CA VAL A 22 1.36 -22.54 -69.43
C VAL A 22 2.10 -21.60 -68.54
N SER A 23 2.21 -20.32 -68.84
CA SER A 23 2.78 -19.32 -67.90
C SER A 23 1.81 -18.87 -66.80
N ALA A 24 0.50 -19.09 -66.95
CA ALA A 24 -0.47 -18.79 -65.88
C ALA A 24 -0.62 -19.94 -64.84
N THR A 25 -0.09 -21.11 -65.09
CA THR A 25 -0.12 -22.26 -64.14
C THR A 25 1.14 -22.38 -63.26
N ALA A 26 2.11 -21.45 -63.40
CA ALA A 26 3.32 -21.37 -62.57
C ALA A 26 3.17 -20.44 -61.36
N TRP A 27 1.97 -20.25 -60.84
CA TRP A 27 1.78 -19.75 -59.49
C TRP A 27 2.04 -20.91 -58.55
N GLY A 28 3.25 -20.91 -57.94
CA GLY A 28 3.81 -22.01 -57.18
C GLY A 28 2.82 -22.58 -56.16
N GLN A 29 2.65 -23.90 -56.19
CA GLN A 29 1.99 -24.63 -55.12
C GLN A 29 2.62 -24.23 -53.78
N LYS A 30 1.79 -23.76 -52.85
CA LYS A 30 2.25 -23.51 -51.48
C LYS A 30 2.84 -24.78 -50.91
N VAL A 31 3.98 -24.65 -50.22
CA VAL A 31 4.68 -25.74 -49.56
C VAL A 31 4.28 -25.75 -48.11
N LYS A 32 3.86 -26.89 -47.62
CA LYS A 32 3.58 -27.12 -46.21
C LYS A 32 4.90 -27.25 -45.44
N ILE A 33 5.17 -26.32 -44.54
CA ILE A 33 6.34 -26.26 -43.66
C ILE A 33 5.90 -26.60 -42.25
N THR A 34 6.62 -27.52 -41.63
CA THR A 34 6.50 -27.81 -40.17
C THR A 34 7.79 -27.38 -39.50
N GLY A 35 7.67 -26.95 -38.23
CA GLY A 35 8.83 -26.59 -37.42
C GLY A 35 8.48 -26.50 -35.95
N THR A 36 9.48 -26.25 -35.13
CA THR A 36 9.36 -26.11 -33.69
C THR A 36 10.01 -24.80 -33.26
N VAL A 37 9.34 -24.04 -32.40
CA VAL A 37 9.89 -22.83 -31.76
C VAL A 37 10.22 -23.18 -30.33
N ILE A 38 11.46 -22.95 -29.92
CA ILE A 38 11.98 -23.18 -28.59
C ILE A 38 12.63 -21.89 -28.05
N ASP A 39 12.82 -21.83 -26.78
CA ASP A 39 13.60 -20.77 -26.15
C ASP A 39 15.09 -21.19 -25.98
N ASN A 40 15.86 -20.32 -25.32
CA ASN A 40 17.27 -20.55 -25.01
C ASN A 40 17.52 -21.65 -23.94
N THR A 41 16.46 -22.15 -23.29
CA THR A 41 16.52 -23.29 -22.36
C THR A 41 16.08 -24.61 -23.03
N ASN A 42 15.80 -24.56 -24.31
CA ASN A 42 15.20 -25.64 -25.14
C ASN A 42 13.76 -26.00 -24.72
N GLU A 43 13.06 -25.08 -24.01
CA GLU A 43 11.63 -25.24 -23.73
C GLU A 43 10.80 -24.78 -24.93
N PRO A 44 9.66 -25.43 -25.23
CA PRO A 44 8.80 -25.05 -26.34
C PRO A 44 8.12 -23.67 -26.05
N VAL A 45 8.17 -22.76 -27.02
CA VAL A 45 7.48 -21.49 -26.97
C VAL A 45 6.06 -21.63 -27.51
N ILE A 46 5.10 -21.70 -26.62
CA ILE A 46 3.69 -21.93 -26.90
C ILE A 46 3.03 -20.62 -27.37
N GLY A 47 2.23 -20.66 -28.43
CA GLY A 47 1.50 -19.48 -28.94
C GLY A 47 2.40 -18.45 -29.65
N ALA A 48 3.64 -18.82 -30.01
CA ALA A 48 4.49 -17.94 -30.81
C ALA A 48 3.86 -17.74 -32.20
N SER A 49 3.76 -16.48 -32.62
CA SER A 49 3.26 -16.15 -33.96
C SER A 49 4.33 -16.43 -35.01
N VAL A 50 4.00 -17.28 -35.97
CA VAL A 50 4.83 -17.62 -37.15
C VAL A 50 4.14 -17.08 -38.38
N LEU A 51 4.66 -16.00 -38.97
CA LEU A 51 4.12 -15.28 -40.12
C LEU A 51 5.00 -15.44 -41.33
N GLU A 52 4.40 -15.66 -42.52
CA GLU A 52 5.11 -15.52 -43.78
C GLU A 52 5.42 -14.02 -43.99
N ASN A 53 6.72 -13.69 -44.04
CA ASN A 53 7.17 -12.29 -44.07
C ASN A 53 6.58 -11.52 -45.25
N GLY A 54 6.00 -10.32 -44.97
CA GLY A 54 5.34 -9.50 -46.00
C GLY A 54 3.90 -9.87 -46.33
N THR A 55 3.31 -10.89 -45.66
CA THR A 55 1.92 -11.33 -45.89
C THR A 55 1.11 -11.33 -44.58
N LYS A 56 -0.19 -11.64 -44.66
CA LYS A 56 -1.07 -11.90 -43.51
C LYS A 56 -1.22 -13.38 -43.19
N ASN A 57 -0.45 -14.24 -43.88
CA ASN A 57 -0.51 -15.68 -43.66
C ASN A 57 0.33 -16.06 -42.46
N GLY A 58 -0.28 -16.59 -41.42
CA GLY A 58 0.41 -16.94 -40.18
C GLY A 58 -0.33 -17.98 -39.34
N VAL A 59 0.39 -18.62 -38.45
CA VAL A 59 -0.12 -19.60 -37.47
C VAL A 59 0.53 -19.34 -36.11
N ALA A 60 -0.06 -19.84 -35.04
CA ALA A 60 0.55 -19.88 -33.73
C ALA A 60 1.11 -21.27 -33.44
N THR A 61 2.17 -21.38 -32.66
CA THR A 61 2.72 -22.65 -32.17
C THR A 61 1.78 -23.31 -31.17
N ASP A 62 1.70 -24.63 -31.20
CA ASP A 62 0.94 -25.43 -30.24
C ASP A 62 1.65 -25.60 -28.90
N LEU A 63 1.12 -26.50 -28.04
CA LEU A 63 1.61 -26.73 -26.67
C LEU A 63 3.04 -27.32 -26.64
N ASP A 64 3.49 -27.92 -27.72
CA ASP A 64 4.84 -28.49 -27.89
C ASP A 64 5.74 -27.57 -28.71
N GLY A 65 5.31 -26.33 -28.97
CA GLY A 65 6.03 -25.34 -29.76
C GLY A 65 6.03 -25.66 -31.26
N HIS A 66 5.26 -26.66 -31.70
CA HIS A 66 5.18 -27.02 -33.12
C HIS A 66 4.26 -26.09 -33.90
N PHE A 67 4.61 -25.87 -35.16
CA PHE A 67 3.74 -25.13 -36.08
C PHE A 67 3.71 -25.84 -37.45
N THR A 68 2.62 -25.61 -38.16
CA THR A 68 2.46 -26.02 -39.54
C THR A 68 1.89 -24.85 -40.32
N ILE A 69 2.59 -24.38 -41.32
CA ILE A 69 2.19 -23.26 -42.17
C ILE A 69 2.40 -23.58 -43.67
N GLU A 70 1.46 -23.15 -44.52
CA GLU A 70 1.59 -23.25 -45.96
C GLU A 70 2.10 -21.93 -46.54
N VAL A 71 3.29 -21.91 -47.11
CA VAL A 71 3.97 -20.69 -47.59
C VAL A 71 4.45 -20.82 -49.02
N GLN A 72 4.78 -19.71 -49.65
CA GLN A 72 5.40 -19.72 -51.00
C GLN A 72 6.79 -20.39 -50.95
N PRO A 73 7.19 -21.11 -51.98
CA PRO A 73 8.54 -21.70 -52.06
C PRO A 73 9.60 -20.59 -51.87
N GLY A 74 10.53 -20.80 -50.94
CA GLY A 74 11.60 -19.86 -50.64
C GLY A 74 11.21 -18.66 -49.71
N ALA A 75 9.97 -18.64 -49.21
CA ALA A 75 9.53 -17.64 -48.27
C ALA A 75 10.41 -17.56 -46.99
N ARG A 76 10.39 -16.42 -46.34
CA ARG A 76 10.96 -16.24 -44.95
C ARG A 76 9.82 -16.25 -43.96
N LEU A 77 10.04 -16.87 -42.82
CA LEU A 77 9.15 -16.86 -41.68
C LEU A 77 9.64 -15.80 -40.68
N LYS A 78 8.75 -14.94 -40.23
CA LYS A 78 8.96 -14.01 -39.12
C LYS A 78 8.30 -14.62 -37.90
N ILE A 79 9.09 -14.91 -36.87
CA ILE A 79 8.64 -15.46 -35.61
C ILE A 79 8.67 -14.38 -34.57
N SER A 80 7.56 -14.19 -33.83
CA SER A 80 7.45 -13.23 -32.77
C SER A 80 6.67 -13.81 -31.60
N TYR A 81 7.11 -13.49 -30.39
CA TYR A 81 6.44 -13.83 -29.16
C TYR A 81 6.72 -12.76 -28.09
N ILE A 82 5.76 -12.51 -27.21
CA ILE A 82 5.92 -11.48 -26.16
C ILE A 82 7.07 -11.88 -25.24
N GLY A 83 8.02 -10.97 -25.04
CA GLY A 83 9.21 -11.22 -24.21
C GLY A 83 10.40 -11.83 -24.96
N TYR A 84 10.30 -12.04 -26.28
CA TYR A 84 11.37 -12.59 -27.11
C TYR A 84 11.69 -11.67 -28.28
N LYS A 85 12.96 -11.70 -28.71
CA LYS A 85 13.41 -11.01 -29.93
C LYS A 85 12.76 -11.63 -31.17
N ASN A 86 12.23 -10.77 -32.04
CA ASN A 86 11.74 -11.23 -33.33
C ASN A 86 12.85 -11.91 -34.13
N LYS A 87 12.58 -13.08 -34.69
CA LYS A 87 13.54 -13.82 -35.49
C LYS A 87 12.99 -14.11 -36.88
N GLU A 88 13.84 -13.89 -37.90
CA GLU A 88 13.51 -14.23 -39.26
C GLU A 88 14.34 -15.40 -39.72
N VAL A 89 13.70 -16.46 -40.24
CA VAL A 89 14.37 -17.67 -40.76
C VAL A 89 13.82 -18.01 -42.14
N LYS A 90 14.61 -18.70 -42.93
CA LYS A 90 14.13 -19.22 -44.21
C LYS A 90 13.18 -20.40 -43.96
N ALA A 91 12.06 -20.44 -44.63
CA ALA A 91 11.10 -21.53 -44.49
C ALA A 91 11.72 -22.85 -44.97
N SER A 92 11.87 -23.80 -44.06
CA SER A 92 12.35 -25.17 -44.35
C SER A 92 11.60 -26.16 -43.48
N ASN A 93 11.32 -27.37 -43.99
CA ASN A 93 10.58 -28.36 -43.24
C ASN A 93 11.43 -28.93 -42.08
N GLY A 94 10.80 -29.10 -40.91
CA GLY A 94 11.49 -29.56 -39.69
C GLY A 94 12.39 -28.51 -39.04
N VAL A 95 12.23 -27.21 -39.34
CA VAL A 95 13.06 -26.15 -38.80
C VAL A 95 12.87 -25.99 -37.30
N GLN A 96 13.95 -26.00 -36.54
CA GLN A 96 13.97 -25.65 -35.12
C GLN A 96 14.41 -24.20 -34.97
N ILE A 97 13.57 -23.39 -34.35
CA ILE A 97 13.76 -21.94 -34.21
C ILE A 97 13.92 -21.61 -32.74
N MET A 98 15.13 -21.27 -32.35
CA MET A 98 15.39 -20.78 -30.97
C MET A 98 15.14 -19.30 -30.92
N LEU A 99 14.23 -18.86 -30.04
CA LEU A 99 14.00 -17.46 -29.70
C LEU A 99 14.86 -17.06 -28.51
N GLU A 100 15.44 -15.87 -28.58
CA GLU A 100 16.18 -15.26 -27.49
C GLU A 100 15.24 -14.36 -26.69
N GLU A 101 15.26 -14.46 -25.34
CA GLU A 101 14.52 -13.53 -24.50
C GLU A 101 14.92 -12.09 -24.80
N GLU A 102 13.97 -11.24 -24.99
CA GLU A 102 14.18 -9.81 -25.16
C GLU A 102 14.06 -9.10 -23.80
N SER A 103 15.18 -8.77 -23.23
CA SER A 103 15.26 -7.99 -21.99
C SER A 103 15.06 -6.48 -22.26
N ASN A 104 14.02 -6.12 -22.99
CA ASN A 104 13.84 -4.75 -23.44
C ASN A 104 12.83 -4.00 -22.57
N MET A 105 13.28 -3.55 -21.38
CA MET A 105 12.48 -2.66 -20.48
C MET A 105 11.99 -1.38 -21.20
N LEU A 106 12.65 -0.95 -22.26
CA LEU A 106 12.29 0.25 -23.03
C LEU A 106 10.97 0.12 -23.81
N ASN A 107 10.54 -1.10 -24.14
CA ASN A 107 9.30 -1.37 -24.85
C ASN A 107 8.12 -1.72 -23.93
N GLU A 108 8.35 -1.79 -22.62
CA GLU A 108 7.30 -1.95 -21.61
C GLU A 108 6.22 -0.88 -21.79
N VAL A 109 4.95 -1.29 -21.70
CA VAL A 109 3.82 -0.38 -21.77
C VAL A 109 3.46 0.09 -20.36
N VAL A 110 3.50 1.39 -20.16
CA VAL A 110 3.23 2.07 -18.89
C VAL A 110 1.89 2.78 -18.98
N ALA A 111 0.99 2.54 -18.01
CA ALA A 111 -0.24 3.30 -17.90
C ALA A 111 0.05 4.70 -17.37
N ILE A 112 -0.50 5.71 -18.03
CA ILE A 112 -0.39 7.12 -17.67
C ILE A 112 -1.78 7.77 -17.71
N GLY A 113 -2.47 7.75 -16.58
CA GLY A 113 -3.84 8.26 -16.53
C GLY A 113 -4.79 7.46 -17.43
N TYR A 114 -5.59 8.11 -18.24
CA TYR A 114 -6.59 7.51 -19.12
C TYR A 114 -5.98 6.91 -20.42
N GLY A 115 -4.72 6.52 -20.41
CA GLY A 115 -4.04 5.94 -21.56
C GLY A 115 -2.78 5.17 -21.15
N SER A 116 -2.10 4.64 -22.16
CA SER A 116 -0.82 3.94 -22.00
C SER A 116 0.18 4.37 -23.05
N VAL A 117 1.45 4.42 -22.68
CA VAL A 117 2.59 4.76 -23.55
C VAL A 117 3.72 3.77 -23.35
N LYS A 118 4.63 3.66 -24.31
CA LYS A 118 5.86 2.89 -24.10
C LYS A 118 6.75 3.60 -23.10
N ARG A 119 7.46 2.85 -22.26
CA ARG A 119 8.36 3.39 -21.25
C ARG A 119 9.40 4.36 -21.83
N LYS A 120 9.90 4.07 -23.02
CA LYS A 120 10.82 4.97 -23.74
C LYS A 120 10.24 6.37 -24.02
N ASP A 121 8.91 6.48 -24.17
CA ASP A 121 8.20 7.72 -24.53
C ASP A 121 7.69 8.47 -23.28
N VAL A 122 7.90 7.94 -22.08
CA VAL A 122 7.49 8.58 -20.83
C VAL A 122 8.37 9.80 -20.55
N THR A 123 7.74 10.95 -20.33
CA THR A 123 8.41 12.24 -20.03
C THR A 123 8.48 12.55 -18.54
N THR A 124 7.96 11.66 -17.68
CA THR A 124 7.71 11.88 -16.24
C THR A 124 8.34 10.79 -15.39
N ALA A 125 8.39 10.98 -14.05
CA ALA A 125 8.91 9.99 -13.12
C ALA A 125 7.86 8.92 -12.80
N VAL A 126 8.00 7.73 -13.38
CA VAL A 126 7.11 6.58 -13.15
C VAL A 126 7.93 5.36 -12.76
N SER A 127 7.53 4.69 -11.66
CA SER A 127 8.05 3.37 -11.29
C SER A 127 7.02 2.30 -11.60
N SER A 128 7.45 1.16 -12.11
CA SER A 128 6.60 -0.01 -12.41
C SER A 128 6.99 -1.18 -11.53
N VAL A 129 5.99 -1.94 -11.06
CA VAL A 129 6.14 -3.24 -10.42
C VAL A 129 5.27 -4.22 -11.20
N SER A 130 5.87 -5.23 -11.79
CA SER A 130 5.18 -6.20 -12.64
C SER A 130 4.57 -7.34 -11.81
N ALA A 131 3.63 -8.10 -12.39
CA ALA A 131 3.13 -9.34 -11.80
C ALA A 131 4.28 -10.30 -11.45
N LYS A 132 5.33 -10.38 -12.28
CA LYS A 132 6.50 -11.22 -12.05
C LYS A 132 7.25 -10.81 -10.76
N ASP A 133 7.33 -9.51 -10.47
CA ASP A 133 7.97 -9.01 -9.24
C ASP A 133 7.14 -9.34 -7.99
N LEU A 134 5.81 -9.40 -8.13
CA LEU A 134 4.89 -9.82 -7.08
C LEU A 134 4.88 -11.34 -6.89
N ASP A 135 5.01 -12.10 -7.97
CA ASP A 135 5.02 -13.58 -7.97
C ASP A 135 6.24 -14.20 -7.28
N THR A 136 7.30 -13.44 -7.03
CA THR A 136 8.54 -13.97 -6.42
C THR A 136 8.38 -14.29 -4.94
N ARG A 137 7.32 -13.81 -4.27
CA ARG A 137 7.08 -14.00 -2.84
C ARG A 137 5.59 -14.17 -2.56
N PRO A 138 5.20 -14.89 -1.51
CA PRO A 138 3.82 -14.94 -1.05
C PRO A 138 3.45 -13.59 -0.43
N ILE A 139 2.43 -12.92 -0.97
CA ILE A 139 1.92 -11.65 -0.48
C ILE A 139 0.41 -11.73 -0.29
N VAL A 140 -0.06 -11.37 0.90
CA VAL A 140 -1.49 -11.29 1.23
C VAL A 140 -2.07 -9.93 0.79
N SER A 141 -1.26 -8.88 0.86
CA SER A 141 -1.64 -7.51 0.49
C SER A 141 -0.84 -6.99 -0.69
N ALA A 142 -1.53 -6.50 -1.72
CA ALA A 142 -0.93 -5.84 -2.88
C ALA A 142 -0.02 -4.67 -2.50
N ALA A 143 -0.41 -3.90 -1.48
CA ALA A 143 0.34 -2.77 -0.96
C ALA A 143 1.69 -3.21 -0.35
N ALA A 144 1.69 -4.30 0.44
CA ALA A 144 2.92 -4.87 0.98
C ALA A 144 3.86 -5.42 -0.13
N GLY A 145 3.29 -5.86 -1.26
CA GLY A 145 4.03 -6.34 -2.44
C GLY A 145 4.98 -5.31 -3.05
N MET A 146 4.69 -4.03 -2.91
CA MET A 146 5.51 -2.93 -3.45
C MET A 146 6.68 -2.53 -2.55
N GLN A 147 6.73 -2.98 -1.30
CA GLN A 147 7.73 -2.56 -0.31
C GLN A 147 9.15 -2.94 -0.76
N GLY A 148 10.06 -1.94 -0.76
CA GLY A 148 11.44 -2.09 -1.20
C GLY A 148 11.65 -2.22 -2.71
N LYS A 149 10.60 -2.06 -3.55
CA LYS A 149 10.66 -2.26 -5.00
C LYS A 149 10.74 -0.97 -5.82
N ALA A 150 10.39 0.18 -5.26
CA ALA A 150 10.34 1.43 -6.01
C ALA A 150 10.96 2.59 -5.22
N ALA A 151 11.90 3.32 -5.83
CA ALA A 151 12.46 4.55 -5.27
C ALA A 151 11.38 5.62 -5.09
N GLY A 152 11.45 6.42 -4.01
CA GLY A 152 10.48 7.47 -3.68
C GLY A 152 9.17 6.96 -3.11
N LEU A 153 9.05 5.66 -2.85
CA LEU A 153 7.92 5.00 -2.23
C LEU A 153 8.37 4.45 -0.88
N GLN A 154 7.94 5.10 0.19
CA GLN A 154 8.12 4.61 1.55
C GLN A 154 6.89 3.80 1.94
N ILE A 155 7.08 2.53 2.23
CA ILE A 155 6.03 1.64 2.72
C ILE A 155 6.48 1.09 4.05
N SER A 156 5.72 1.35 5.10
CA SER A 156 5.96 0.84 6.44
C SER A 156 4.74 0.05 6.92
N GLN A 157 5.01 -1.07 7.57
CA GLN A 157 3.96 -1.86 8.21
C GLN A 157 3.91 -1.47 9.68
N ALA A 158 3.12 -0.42 9.98
CA ALA A 158 3.05 0.18 11.31
C ALA A 158 2.60 -0.77 12.41
N ASN A 159 1.86 -1.84 12.08
CA ASN A 159 1.50 -2.91 13.00
C ASN A 159 1.33 -4.25 12.29
N GLY A 160 1.46 -5.36 13.02
CA GLY A 160 1.36 -6.72 12.53
C GLY A 160 0.00 -7.40 12.75
N GLN A 161 -1.05 -6.64 13.07
CA GLN A 161 -2.38 -7.20 13.28
C GLN A 161 -2.88 -7.90 12.01
N PRO A 162 -3.55 -9.07 12.11
CA PRO A 162 -4.12 -9.76 10.96
C PRO A 162 -4.98 -8.84 10.10
N GLY A 163 -4.72 -8.84 8.77
CA GLY A 163 -5.41 -7.99 7.82
C GLY A 163 -5.05 -6.50 7.87
N ALA A 164 -4.02 -6.07 8.62
CA ALA A 164 -3.58 -4.68 8.66
C ALA A 164 -2.94 -4.26 7.35
N SER A 165 -3.31 -3.07 6.87
CA SER A 165 -2.73 -2.47 5.66
C SER A 165 -1.48 -1.68 5.99
N PRO A 166 -0.44 -1.75 5.14
CA PRO A 166 0.74 -0.92 5.31
C PRO A 166 0.43 0.55 5.00
N THR A 167 1.15 1.44 5.64
CA THR A 167 1.17 2.88 5.34
C THR A 167 2.05 3.14 4.12
N ILE A 168 1.54 3.88 3.15
CA ILE A 168 2.28 4.24 1.93
C ILE A 168 2.45 5.75 1.85
N ARG A 169 3.68 6.20 1.58
CA ARG A 169 4.02 7.61 1.35
C ARG A 169 4.79 7.75 0.04
N VAL A 170 4.41 8.71 -0.79
CA VAL A 170 5.11 9.03 -2.03
C VAL A 170 5.75 10.40 -1.89
N ARG A 171 7.10 10.43 -1.78
CA ARG A 171 7.87 11.68 -1.61
C ARG A 171 7.44 12.50 -0.38
N GLY A 172 7.22 11.81 0.74
CA GLY A 172 6.89 12.41 2.02
C GLY A 172 5.42 12.83 2.19
N THR A 173 5.13 13.50 3.30
CA THR A 173 3.80 14.00 3.68
C THR A 173 3.52 15.36 3.04
N THR A 174 2.24 15.68 2.80
CA THR A 174 1.83 16.94 2.15
C THR A 174 0.78 17.71 2.92
N SER A 175 0.10 17.09 3.87
CA SER A 175 -1.00 17.71 4.62
C SER A 175 -0.84 17.44 6.11
N LEU A 176 -1.32 18.36 6.94
CA LEU A 176 -1.43 18.21 8.40
C LEU A 176 -2.70 17.43 8.78
N ASN A 177 -3.85 17.80 8.26
CA ASN A 177 -5.15 17.22 8.60
C ASN A 177 -5.75 16.34 7.49
N GLY A 178 -5.25 16.47 6.25
CA GLY A 178 -5.67 15.63 5.13
C GLY A 178 -4.99 14.26 5.13
N SER A 179 -5.56 13.29 4.39
CA SER A 179 -4.87 12.03 4.13
C SER A 179 -3.57 12.29 3.37
N ASN A 180 -2.54 11.58 3.77
CA ASN A 180 -1.25 11.55 3.10
C ASN A 180 -1.05 10.26 2.28
N ASP A 181 -2.08 9.42 2.16
CA ASP A 181 -2.06 8.23 1.34
C ASP A 181 -2.16 8.57 -0.15
N PRO A 182 -1.50 7.81 -1.02
CA PRO A 182 -1.63 7.99 -2.46
C PRO A 182 -3.05 7.64 -2.92
N LEU A 183 -3.45 8.21 -4.06
CA LEU A 183 -4.66 7.78 -4.74
C LEU A 183 -4.42 6.44 -5.42
N TYR A 184 -5.23 5.44 -5.12
CA TYR A 184 -5.24 4.19 -5.88
C TYR A 184 -6.20 4.31 -7.05
N VAL A 185 -5.80 3.77 -8.20
CA VAL A 185 -6.64 3.70 -9.40
C VAL A 185 -6.62 2.26 -9.92
N VAL A 186 -7.68 1.51 -9.65
CA VAL A 186 -7.81 0.10 -10.07
C VAL A 186 -8.65 0.03 -11.33
N ASP A 187 -8.07 -0.43 -12.44
CA ASP A 187 -8.68 -0.50 -13.78
C ASP A 187 -9.34 0.81 -14.26
N GLY A 188 -8.81 1.94 -13.76
CA GLY A 188 -9.32 3.28 -14.06
C GLY A 188 -10.23 3.86 -12.97
N VAL A 189 -10.64 3.09 -11.95
CA VAL A 189 -11.52 3.55 -10.86
C VAL A 189 -10.70 4.11 -9.70
N PRO A 190 -10.82 5.41 -9.35
CA PRO A 190 -10.11 5.98 -8.23
C PRO A 190 -10.73 5.59 -6.88
N MET A 191 -9.89 5.17 -5.93
CA MET A 191 -10.30 4.69 -4.60
C MET A 191 -9.26 4.99 -3.52
N THR A 192 -9.66 4.88 -2.25
CA THR A 192 -8.82 5.21 -1.09
C THR A 192 -8.04 4.02 -0.53
N ASN A 193 -8.48 2.78 -0.78
CA ASN A 193 -7.79 1.57 -0.34
C ASN A 193 -7.97 0.41 -1.34
N ILE A 194 -7.10 -0.60 -1.24
CA ILE A 194 -7.06 -1.78 -2.12
C ILE A 194 -7.08 -3.10 -1.34
N ASP A 195 -7.49 -3.11 -0.08
CA ASP A 195 -7.43 -4.27 0.81
C ASP A 195 -8.35 -5.42 0.37
N PHE A 196 -9.36 -5.09 -0.42
CA PHE A 196 -10.29 -6.04 -1.02
C PHE A 196 -9.71 -6.83 -2.21
N LEU A 197 -8.61 -6.34 -2.81
CA LEU A 197 -8.02 -6.90 -4.02
C LEU A 197 -7.03 -8.02 -3.67
N ALA A 198 -7.21 -9.20 -4.27
CA ALA A 198 -6.23 -10.27 -4.17
C ALA A 198 -4.96 -9.89 -4.95
N ALA A 199 -3.79 -10.11 -4.37
CA ALA A 199 -2.52 -9.82 -5.02
C ALA A 199 -2.33 -10.62 -6.31
N ASP A 200 -2.83 -11.84 -6.35
CA ASP A 200 -2.80 -12.74 -7.52
C ASP A 200 -3.67 -12.26 -8.69
N ASP A 201 -4.61 -11.34 -8.47
CA ASP A 201 -5.42 -10.75 -9.54
C ASP A 201 -4.73 -9.57 -10.23
N ILE A 202 -3.57 -9.12 -9.74
CA ILE A 202 -2.84 -7.97 -10.26
C ILE A 202 -1.95 -8.40 -11.43
N ASP A 203 -1.98 -7.63 -12.51
CA ASP A 203 -1.10 -7.77 -13.66
C ASP A 203 0.11 -6.82 -13.58
N ASN A 204 -0.14 -5.57 -13.19
CA ASN A 204 0.91 -4.56 -13.04
C ASN A 204 0.51 -3.45 -12.06
N ILE A 205 1.51 -2.82 -11.45
CA ILE A 205 1.35 -1.65 -10.61
C ILE A 205 2.30 -0.57 -11.12
N GLN A 206 1.79 0.66 -11.24
CA GLN A 206 2.58 1.82 -11.65
C GLN A 206 2.39 2.94 -10.66
N VAL A 207 3.50 3.57 -10.27
CA VAL A 207 3.51 4.66 -9.29
C VAL A 207 3.86 5.95 -10.02
N LEU A 208 2.89 6.87 -10.11
CA LEU A 208 3.06 8.22 -10.62
C LEU A 208 3.53 9.12 -9.49
N LYS A 209 4.80 9.48 -9.49
CA LYS A 209 5.46 10.17 -8.36
C LYS A 209 5.51 11.68 -8.50
N ASP A 210 5.38 12.20 -9.70
CA ASP A 210 5.44 13.62 -9.98
C ASP A 210 4.08 14.23 -10.33
N ALA A 211 3.95 15.53 -10.09
CA ALA A 211 2.73 16.25 -10.38
C ALA A 211 2.39 16.30 -11.89
N SER A 212 3.39 16.20 -12.79
CA SER A 212 3.14 16.23 -14.23
C SER A 212 2.47 14.93 -14.72
N SER A 213 2.78 13.78 -14.12
CA SER A 213 2.10 12.52 -14.39
C SER A 213 0.78 12.38 -13.65
N ALA A 214 0.71 12.90 -12.42
CA ALA A 214 -0.43 12.76 -11.52
C ALA A 214 -1.54 13.80 -11.75
N ALA A 215 -1.23 14.97 -12.36
CA ALA A 215 -2.20 16.08 -12.53
C ALA A 215 -3.46 15.70 -13.31
N ILE A 216 -3.40 14.68 -14.16
CA ILE A 216 -4.60 14.18 -14.88
C ILE A 216 -5.67 13.63 -13.92
N TYR A 217 -5.28 13.26 -12.67
CA TYR A 217 -6.17 12.86 -11.58
C TYR A 217 -6.53 14.03 -10.64
N GLY A 218 -5.95 15.22 -10.84
CA GLY A 218 -6.33 16.51 -10.27
C GLY A 218 -6.27 16.60 -8.77
N SER A 219 -7.41 16.92 -8.19
CA SER A 219 -7.60 17.25 -6.77
C SER A 219 -7.46 16.08 -5.78
N ARG A 220 -7.11 14.89 -6.23
CA ARG A 220 -6.88 13.71 -5.39
C ARG A 220 -5.46 13.17 -5.50
N ALA A 221 -4.59 13.85 -6.27
CA ALA A 221 -3.29 13.33 -6.68
C ALA A 221 -2.08 13.97 -5.99
N ALA A 222 -2.28 14.83 -4.98
CA ALA A 222 -1.20 15.53 -4.28
C ALA A 222 -0.17 14.59 -3.64
N ASN A 223 -0.63 13.41 -3.19
CA ASN A 223 0.21 12.38 -2.56
C ASN A 223 0.72 11.31 -3.54
N GLY A 224 0.67 11.60 -4.86
CA GLY A 224 0.97 10.62 -5.91
C GLY A 224 -0.20 9.71 -6.23
N VAL A 225 -0.03 8.89 -7.28
CA VAL A 225 -1.07 7.97 -7.76
C VAL A 225 -0.48 6.59 -7.97
N ILE A 226 -1.15 5.56 -7.48
CA ILE A 226 -0.80 4.16 -7.71
C ILE A 226 -1.86 3.56 -8.63
N ILE A 227 -1.46 3.31 -9.88
CA ILE A 227 -2.32 2.68 -10.89
C ILE A 227 -2.13 1.18 -10.80
N ILE A 228 -3.21 0.44 -10.69
CA ILE A 228 -3.23 -1.02 -10.62
C ILE A 228 -4.03 -1.55 -11.80
N GLY A 229 -3.34 -2.26 -12.67
CA GLY A 229 -3.96 -3.04 -13.74
C GLY A 229 -4.21 -4.45 -13.24
N THR A 230 -5.44 -4.95 -13.35
CA THR A 230 -5.76 -6.32 -12.99
C THR A 230 -5.67 -7.25 -14.20
N LYS A 231 -5.50 -8.55 -13.95
CA LYS A 231 -5.43 -9.59 -14.98
C LYS A 231 -6.71 -9.60 -15.82
N GLN A 232 -6.53 -9.68 -17.13
CA GLN A 232 -7.59 -9.69 -18.13
C GLN A 232 -7.57 -11.02 -18.89
N GLY A 233 -8.67 -11.36 -19.55
CA GLY A 233 -8.74 -12.51 -20.44
C GLY A 233 -7.74 -12.41 -21.59
N LYS A 234 -7.12 -13.54 -21.94
CA LYS A 234 -6.18 -13.66 -23.06
C LYS A 234 -6.74 -14.58 -24.12
N ALA A 235 -6.55 -14.24 -25.40
CA ALA A 235 -6.89 -15.14 -26.50
C ALA A 235 -5.94 -16.36 -26.47
N GLY A 236 -6.48 -17.55 -26.69
CA GLY A 236 -5.69 -18.79 -26.74
C GLY A 236 -6.38 -19.96 -26.03
N VAL A 237 -5.61 -20.94 -25.61
CA VAL A 237 -6.10 -22.12 -24.88
C VAL A 237 -6.50 -21.72 -23.46
N ALA A 238 -7.55 -22.36 -22.93
CA ALA A 238 -7.97 -22.16 -21.55
C ALA A 238 -6.83 -22.52 -20.59
N LYS A 239 -6.53 -21.60 -19.66
CA LYS A 239 -5.52 -21.79 -18.64
C LYS A 239 -6.16 -21.68 -17.28
N VAL A 240 -6.03 -22.71 -16.46
CA VAL A 240 -6.47 -22.75 -15.08
C VAL A 240 -5.23 -22.67 -14.19
N SER A 241 -5.19 -21.72 -13.27
CA SER A 241 -4.05 -21.53 -12.36
C SER A 241 -4.52 -21.60 -10.91
N LEU A 242 -3.83 -22.39 -10.10
CA LEU A 242 -4.01 -22.47 -8.65
C LEU A 242 -2.72 -22.02 -7.98
N ASN A 243 -2.81 -21.07 -7.07
CA ASN A 243 -1.77 -20.72 -6.11
C ASN A 243 -2.26 -21.04 -4.71
N ALA A 244 -1.52 -21.85 -3.98
CA ALA A 244 -1.88 -22.26 -2.64
C ALA A 244 -0.66 -22.19 -1.73
N HIS A 245 -0.81 -21.54 -0.56
CA HIS A 245 0.26 -21.50 0.42
C HIS A 245 -0.24 -21.52 1.86
N TYR A 246 0.65 -21.98 2.72
CA TYR A 246 0.48 -22.00 4.16
C TYR A 246 1.71 -21.37 4.82
N ALA A 247 1.50 -20.44 5.76
CA ALA A 247 2.57 -19.78 6.49
C ALA A 247 2.44 -20.02 7.99
N PHE A 248 3.59 -20.13 8.66
CA PHE A 248 3.74 -20.12 10.12
C PHE A 248 4.31 -18.77 10.53
N ASN A 249 3.63 -18.08 11.44
CA ASN A 249 3.98 -16.76 11.91
C ASN A 249 4.45 -16.83 13.36
N THR A 250 5.59 -16.21 13.62
CA THR A 250 6.14 -16.06 14.98
C THR A 250 6.50 -14.60 15.23
N VAL A 251 6.62 -14.20 16.49
CA VAL A 251 7.00 -12.84 16.88
C VAL A 251 8.48 -12.78 17.25
N ARG A 252 9.11 -11.61 17.09
CA ARG A 252 10.39 -11.29 17.75
C ARG A 252 10.07 -11.01 19.20
N ASP A 253 10.54 -11.86 20.11
CA ASP A 253 10.36 -11.69 21.54
C ASP A 253 11.67 -11.20 22.16
N ASN A 254 11.65 -9.97 22.68
CA ASN A 254 12.77 -9.31 23.34
C ASN A 254 12.33 -8.61 24.64
N GLN A 255 11.10 -8.88 25.11
CA GLN A 255 10.58 -8.28 26.34
C GLN A 255 10.75 -9.26 27.51
N GLU A 256 11.34 -8.78 28.59
CA GLU A 256 11.50 -9.53 29.84
C GLU A 256 10.94 -8.73 31.00
N SER A 257 10.18 -9.38 31.91
CA SER A 257 9.64 -8.80 33.12
C SER A 257 10.35 -9.31 34.35
N LEU A 258 10.29 -8.55 35.45
CA LEU A 258 10.76 -9.01 36.76
C LEU A 258 9.98 -10.25 37.19
N ASN A 259 10.68 -11.19 37.76
CA ASN A 259 10.05 -12.32 38.46
C ASN A 259 9.45 -11.89 39.81
N ALA A 260 8.69 -12.77 40.48
CA ALA A 260 7.97 -12.46 41.72
C ALA A 260 8.87 -11.93 42.83
N ALA A 261 10.09 -12.47 43.00
CA ALA A 261 11.04 -12.01 43.99
C ALA A 261 11.63 -10.62 43.67
N GLN A 262 12.03 -10.41 42.43
CA GLN A 262 12.56 -9.11 41.95
C GLN A 262 11.50 -8.03 41.98
N TYR A 263 10.24 -8.37 41.61
CA TYR A 263 9.13 -7.45 41.72
C TYR A 263 8.86 -7.06 43.19
N LYS A 264 8.87 -8.04 44.11
CA LYS A 264 8.70 -7.73 45.54
C LYS A 264 9.78 -6.80 46.03
N GLU A 265 11.07 -7.07 45.72
CA GLU A 265 12.18 -6.20 46.07
C GLU A 265 11.98 -4.75 45.60
N LEU A 266 11.53 -4.57 44.33
CA LEU A 266 11.25 -3.25 43.80
C LEU A 266 10.05 -2.58 44.52
N MET A 267 9.00 -3.34 44.83
CA MET A 267 7.82 -2.79 45.52
C MET A 267 8.11 -2.40 46.95
N ASP A 268 8.95 -3.18 47.68
CA ASP A 268 9.41 -2.83 49.00
C ASP A 268 10.24 -1.54 49.01
N GLU A 269 11.07 -1.31 47.98
CA GLU A 269 11.86 -0.08 47.81
C GLU A 269 10.93 1.13 47.45
N ILE A 270 9.97 0.93 46.54
CA ILE A 270 8.99 1.96 46.18
C ILE A 270 8.09 2.32 47.36
N GLY A 271 7.76 1.34 48.21
CA GLY A 271 6.89 1.52 49.37
C GLY A 271 5.42 1.84 49.04
N LEU A 272 4.94 1.51 47.85
CA LEU A 272 3.54 1.72 47.45
C LEU A 272 2.66 0.52 47.76
N VAL A 273 3.20 -0.67 47.78
CA VAL A 273 2.47 -1.93 47.87
C VAL A 273 3.13 -2.80 48.93
N LYS A 274 2.34 -3.31 49.87
CA LYS A 274 2.80 -4.36 50.81
C LYS A 274 2.49 -5.74 50.24
N LEU A 275 3.52 -6.43 49.79
CA LEU A 275 3.37 -7.77 49.24
C LEU A 275 3.69 -8.83 50.34
N PRO A 276 2.98 -9.96 50.35
CA PRO A 276 3.28 -11.06 51.25
C PRO A 276 4.66 -11.69 50.97
N GLU A 277 5.24 -12.32 52.00
CA GLU A 277 6.48 -13.08 51.82
C GLU A 277 6.24 -14.38 51.05
N GLY A 278 7.26 -14.84 50.33
CA GLY A 278 7.24 -16.13 49.67
C GLY A 278 6.43 -16.22 48.41
N LEU A 279 6.15 -15.06 47.75
CA LEU A 279 5.54 -15.04 46.41
C LEU A 279 6.41 -15.81 45.43
N LYS A 280 5.78 -16.61 44.58
CA LYS A 280 6.43 -17.42 43.53
C LYS A 280 5.82 -17.10 42.18
N ASP A 281 6.60 -17.24 41.13
CA ASP A 281 6.12 -17.16 39.77
C ASP A 281 5.05 -18.24 39.52
N GLN A 282 3.93 -17.84 38.94
CA GLN A 282 2.81 -18.73 38.59
C GLN A 282 2.46 -18.66 37.10
N THR A 283 2.62 -17.49 36.47
CA THR A 283 2.18 -17.26 35.08
C THR A 283 3.30 -16.68 34.25
N ASP A 284 3.60 -17.31 33.13
CA ASP A 284 4.31 -16.70 32.01
C ASP A 284 3.29 -15.95 31.13
N TRP A 285 3.27 -14.62 31.23
CA TRP A 285 2.33 -13.80 30.51
C TRP A 285 2.56 -13.77 28.99
N LYS A 286 3.78 -14.12 28.54
CA LYS A 286 4.06 -14.26 27.11
C LYS A 286 3.33 -15.44 26.51
N ASP A 287 3.37 -16.59 27.19
CA ASP A 287 2.66 -17.80 26.78
C ASP A 287 1.15 -17.61 26.78
N GLU A 288 0.62 -16.76 27.68
CA GLU A 288 -0.80 -16.44 27.71
C GLU A 288 -1.24 -15.53 26.55
N VAL A 289 -0.34 -14.73 25.99
CA VAL A 289 -0.61 -13.79 24.91
C VAL A 289 -0.26 -14.36 23.55
N PHE A 290 0.98 -14.86 23.40
CA PHE A 290 1.49 -15.24 22.09
C PHE A 290 1.17 -16.70 21.74
N ARG A 291 1.08 -16.94 20.45
CA ARG A 291 1.02 -18.26 19.83
C ARG A 291 1.74 -18.23 18.48
N THR A 292 2.07 -19.41 17.97
CA THR A 292 2.39 -19.52 16.54
C THR A 292 1.11 -19.25 15.75
N GLY A 293 1.12 -18.12 15.03
CA GLY A 293 0.05 -17.77 14.09
C GLY A 293 0.20 -18.53 12.78
N ASN A 294 -0.82 -18.46 11.92
CA ASN A 294 -0.75 -19.05 10.58
C ASN A 294 -1.48 -18.21 9.54
N VAL A 295 -1.07 -18.35 8.29
CA VAL A 295 -1.79 -17.83 7.12
C VAL A 295 -2.08 -18.98 6.16
N GLN A 296 -3.29 -18.99 5.61
CA GLN A 296 -3.73 -19.86 4.53
C GLN A 296 -4.21 -18.98 3.40
N ASP A 297 -3.71 -19.20 2.19
CA ASP A 297 -4.17 -18.49 1.01
C ASP A 297 -4.33 -19.45 -0.16
N TYR A 298 -5.49 -19.42 -0.79
CA TYR A 298 -5.86 -20.28 -1.91
C TYR A 298 -6.48 -19.42 -2.99
N GLN A 299 -5.84 -19.29 -4.14
CA GLN A 299 -6.29 -18.49 -5.27
C GLN A 299 -6.41 -19.37 -6.52
N LEU A 300 -7.61 -19.44 -7.08
CA LEU A 300 -7.90 -20.14 -8.34
C LEU A 300 -8.28 -19.12 -9.39
N SER A 301 -7.71 -19.24 -10.59
CA SER A 301 -8.09 -18.38 -11.70
C SER A 301 -8.18 -19.15 -13.02
N ILE A 302 -9.07 -18.67 -13.89
CA ILE A 302 -9.30 -19.22 -15.22
C ILE A 302 -9.21 -18.07 -16.22
N THR A 303 -8.38 -18.20 -17.23
CA THR A 303 -8.31 -17.26 -18.35
C THR A 303 -8.49 -18.00 -19.67
N ASN A 304 -9.29 -17.45 -20.56
CA ASN A 304 -9.50 -17.99 -21.89
C ASN A 304 -10.03 -16.90 -22.83
N GLY A 305 -10.07 -17.17 -24.11
CA GLY A 305 -10.72 -16.31 -25.09
C GLY A 305 -10.40 -16.64 -26.51
N THR A 306 -11.14 -15.99 -27.38
CA THR A 306 -10.91 -15.91 -28.82
C THR A 306 -10.41 -14.49 -29.15
N ASP A 307 -10.14 -14.21 -30.42
CA ASP A 307 -9.81 -12.85 -30.86
C ASP A 307 -10.89 -11.83 -30.54
N LYS A 308 -12.16 -12.28 -30.41
CA LYS A 308 -13.31 -11.38 -30.18
C LYS A 308 -13.80 -11.37 -28.76
N LEU A 309 -13.75 -12.49 -28.04
CA LEU A 309 -14.28 -12.62 -26.68
C LEU A 309 -13.17 -13.15 -25.80
N ARG A 310 -12.86 -12.43 -24.73
CA ARG A 310 -11.84 -12.82 -23.73
C ARG A 310 -12.47 -12.70 -22.36
N TYR A 311 -12.14 -13.63 -21.47
CA TYR A 311 -12.61 -13.59 -20.10
C TYR A 311 -11.56 -14.07 -19.10
N PHE A 312 -11.64 -13.51 -17.92
CA PHE A 312 -10.87 -13.89 -16.75
C PHE A 312 -11.83 -14.05 -15.57
N ILE A 313 -11.69 -15.14 -14.82
CA ILE A 313 -12.48 -15.40 -13.62
C ILE A 313 -11.52 -15.88 -12.54
N SER A 314 -11.61 -15.33 -11.35
CA SER A 314 -10.85 -15.80 -10.18
C SER A 314 -11.71 -15.87 -8.95
N GLY A 315 -11.28 -16.71 -8.01
CA GLY A 315 -11.86 -16.81 -6.68
C GLY A 315 -10.81 -17.27 -5.69
N GLY A 316 -10.89 -16.76 -4.48
CA GLY A 316 -9.90 -17.05 -3.48
C GLY A 316 -10.38 -16.96 -2.05
N TYR A 317 -9.60 -17.55 -1.17
CA TYR A 317 -9.74 -17.51 0.28
C TYR A 317 -8.41 -17.18 0.92
N THR A 318 -8.43 -16.21 1.83
CA THR A 318 -7.30 -15.87 2.70
C THR A 318 -7.76 -15.97 4.15
N GLY A 319 -7.08 -16.77 4.96
CA GLY A 319 -7.32 -16.88 6.40
C GLY A 319 -6.03 -16.65 7.16
N GLU A 320 -6.05 -15.75 8.15
CA GLU A 320 -4.91 -15.44 9.01
C GLU A 320 -5.32 -15.54 10.47
N ASN A 321 -4.61 -16.34 11.25
CA ASN A 321 -4.66 -16.33 12.69
C ASN A 321 -3.42 -15.60 13.22
N GLY A 322 -3.62 -14.51 13.97
CA GLY A 322 -2.54 -13.67 14.46
C GLY A 322 -1.70 -14.35 15.53
N VAL A 323 -0.53 -13.77 15.79
CA VAL A 323 0.40 -14.21 16.84
C VAL A 323 -0.10 -13.87 18.25
N ILE A 324 -0.96 -12.87 18.40
CA ILE A 324 -1.72 -12.64 19.64
C ILE A 324 -2.98 -13.49 19.60
N LYS A 325 -3.22 -14.26 20.68
CA LYS A 325 -4.40 -15.13 20.81
C LYS A 325 -5.71 -14.36 20.52
N LYS A 326 -6.71 -15.02 19.93
CA LYS A 326 -8.04 -14.47 19.61
C LYS A 326 -8.09 -13.42 18.50
N SER A 327 -6.97 -12.98 17.93
CA SER A 327 -6.95 -12.14 16.73
C SER A 327 -6.97 -12.97 15.44
N SER A 328 -7.79 -12.60 14.47
CA SER A 328 -7.85 -13.29 13.17
C SER A 328 -8.44 -12.40 12.07
N TYR A 329 -8.09 -12.74 10.84
CA TYR A 329 -8.63 -12.15 9.62
C TYR A 329 -9.04 -13.25 8.64
N GLN A 330 -10.16 -13.04 7.93
CA GLN A 330 -10.62 -13.92 6.86
C GLN A 330 -11.11 -13.08 5.70
N ARG A 331 -10.79 -13.48 4.46
CA ARG A 331 -11.27 -12.83 3.24
C ARG A 331 -11.65 -13.88 2.20
N TYR A 332 -12.80 -13.70 1.60
CA TYR A 332 -13.24 -14.36 0.38
C TYR A 332 -13.25 -13.33 -0.74
N ASN A 333 -12.70 -13.63 -1.88
CA ASN A 333 -12.70 -12.76 -3.04
C ASN A 333 -13.17 -13.50 -4.29
N PHE A 334 -13.88 -12.78 -5.13
CA PHE A 334 -14.31 -13.22 -6.45
C PHE A 334 -14.13 -12.10 -7.45
N ARG A 335 -13.60 -12.41 -8.63
CA ARG A 335 -13.48 -11.48 -9.73
C ARG A 335 -13.89 -12.15 -11.03
N ALA A 336 -14.62 -11.41 -11.88
CA ALA A 336 -14.91 -11.77 -13.25
C ALA A 336 -14.69 -10.55 -14.15
N SER A 337 -14.05 -10.75 -15.30
CA SER A 337 -13.83 -9.74 -16.31
C SER A 337 -14.07 -10.35 -17.69
N VAL A 338 -14.84 -9.64 -18.50
CA VAL A 338 -15.18 -10.05 -19.89
C VAL A 338 -14.93 -8.87 -20.82
N GLU A 339 -14.17 -9.10 -21.87
CA GLU A 339 -13.95 -8.16 -22.96
C GLU A 339 -14.47 -8.75 -24.26
N ASN A 340 -15.29 -7.99 -25.00
CA ASN A 340 -15.90 -8.45 -26.25
C ASN A 340 -15.81 -7.38 -27.36
N ASP A 341 -15.15 -7.74 -28.46
CA ASP A 341 -15.12 -6.97 -29.71
C ASP A 341 -16.39 -7.27 -30.54
N ILE A 342 -17.53 -6.62 -30.15
CA ILE A 342 -18.86 -6.86 -30.77
C ILE A 342 -18.85 -6.50 -32.26
N ARG A 343 -18.21 -5.38 -32.60
CA ARG A 343 -17.99 -4.87 -33.96
C ARG A 343 -16.58 -4.30 -34.06
N LYS A 344 -16.08 -4.10 -35.25
CA LYS A 344 -14.75 -3.48 -35.46
C LYS A 344 -14.67 -2.07 -34.87
N TRP A 345 -15.82 -1.40 -34.70
CA TRP A 345 -15.91 -0.06 -34.13
C TRP A 345 -16.41 -0.03 -32.67
N LEU A 346 -16.85 -1.19 -32.09
CA LEU A 346 -17.42 -1.25 -30.76
C LEU A 346 -16.81 -2.39 -29.94
N ARG A 347 -16.10 -2.06 -28.88
CA ARG A 347 -15.62 -2.97 -27.84
C ARG A 347 -16.34 -2.69 -26.52
N LEU A 348 -16.82 -3.73 -25.87
CA LEU A 348 -17.35 -3.66 -24.51
C LEU A 348 -16.44 -4.44 -23.55
N ASN A 349 -16.25 -3.87 -22.37
CA ASN A 349 -15.60 -4.55 -21.25
C ASN A 349 -16.51 -4.41 -20.01
N ALA A 350 -16.70 -5.50 -19.29
CA ALA A 350 -17.40 -5.53 -18.02
C ALA A 350 -16.56 -6.29 -16.99
N SER A 351 -16.43 -5.75 -15.80
CA SER A 351 -15.76 -6.40 -14.70
C SER A 351 -16.54 -6.25 -13.41
N VAL A 352 -16.49 -7.30 -12.58
CA VAL A 352 -17.05 -7.32 -11.23
C VAL A 352 -15.99 -7.91 -10.30
N THR A 353 -15.75 -7.23 -9.19
CA THR A 353 -14.94 -7.72 -8.08
C THR A 353 -15.78 -7.68 -6.81
N TYR A 354 -15.91 -8.79 -6.12
CA TYR A 354 -16.57 -8.91 -4.84
C TYR A 354 -15.59 -9.41 -3.80
N SER A 355 -15.62 -8.83 -2.61
CA SER A 355 -14.83 -9.28 -1.48
C SER A 355 -15.67 -9.21 -0.21
N ASP A 356 -15.61 -10.28 0.59
CA ASP A 356 -16.16 -10.36 1.93
C ASP A 356 -15.02 -10.62 2.89
N TYR A 357 -14.81 -9.74 3.88
CA TYR A 357 -13.73 -9.91 4.84
C TYR A 357 -14.18 -9.60 6.26
N THR A 358 -13.62 -10.35 7.19
CA THR A 358 -13.92 -10.25 8.62
C THR A 358 -12.61 -10.16 9.41
N ASN A 359 -12.54 -9.20 10.31
CA ASN A 359 -11.48 -9.04 11.30
C ASN A 359 -12.06 -9.26 12.71
N LYS A 360 -11.41 -10.11 13.51
CA LYS A 360 -11.77 -10.39 14.92
C LYS A 360 -10.66 -9.96 15.85
N GLY A 361 -11.02 -9.67 17.12
CA GLY A 361 -10.08 -9.16 18.10
C GLY A 361 -9.62 -7.74 17.81
N THR A 362 -10.47 -6.91 17.17
CA THR A 362 -10.18 -5.51 16.93
C THR A 362 -10.11 -4.73 18.23
N GLY A 363 -9.14 -3.82 18.35
CA GLY A 363 -8.92 -3.03 19.57
C GLY A 363 -8.00 -3.70 20.61
N ILE A 364 -7.44 -4.87 20.32
CA ILE A 364 -6.56 -5.62 21.24
C ILE A 364 -5.29 -4.84 21.63
N ILE A 365 -4.85 -3.91 20.79
CA ILE A 365 -3.67 -3.05 21.01
C ILE A 365 -4.04 -1.67 21.58
N SER A 366 -5.33 -1.31 21.65
CA SER A 366 -5.72 -0.03 22.22
C SER A 366 -5.72 -0.10 23.74
N GLY A 367 -4.88 0.70 24.39
CA GLY A 367 -4.84 0.82 25.83
C GLY A 367 -5.50 2.12 26.29
N ALA A 368 -6.47 2.02 27.19
CA ALA A 368 -7.03 3.17 27.90
C ALA A 368 -7.09 2.84 29.39
N GLY A 369 -6.94 3.85 30.25
CA GLY A 369 -6.94 3.69 31.69
C GLY A 369 -5.80 2.77 32.18
N SER A 370 -6.12 1.70 32.90
CA SER A 370 -5.11 0.75 33.43
C SER A 370 -4.40 -0.08 32.36
N ASN A 371 -4.88 -0.04 31.12
CA ASN A 371 -4.33 -0.84 30.00
C ASN A 371 -3.39 -0.02 29.10
N ARG A 372 -2.67 0.90 29.64
CA ARG A 372 -1.70 1.72 28.90
C ARG A 372 -0.77 0.87 28.06
N GLY A 373 -0.76 1.10 26.75
CA GLY A 373 0.01 0.28 25.79
C GLY A 373 -0.63 -1.09 25.45
N GLY A 374 -1.87 -1.34 25.84
CA GLY A 374 -2.62 -2.53 25.46
C GLY A 374 -2.04 -3.86 25.96
N VAL A 375 -2.30 -4.93 25.21
CA VAL A 375 -1.90 -6.30 25.56
C VAL A 375 -0.36 -6.47 25.62
N VAL A 376 0.37 -5.82 24.70
CA VAL A 376 1.82 -5.99 24.58
C VAL A 376 2.55 -5.42 25.81
N THR A 377 2.21 -4.20 26.21
CA THR A 377 2.80 -3.58 27.43
C THR A 377 2.35 -4.30 28.70
N ALA A 378 1.11 -4.81 28.74
CA ALA A 378 0.59 -5.56 29.88
C ALA A 378 1.35 -6.86 30.16
N ILE A 379 2.03 -7.46 29.17
CA ILE A 379 2.92 -8.63 29.38
C ILE A 379 3.98 -8.31 30.43
N VAL A 380 4.60 -7.13 30.33
CA VAL A 380 5.65 -6.70 31.25
C VAL A 380 5.06 -6.14 32.55
N ASN A 381 3.96 -5.38 32.48
CA ASN A 381 3.38 -4.68 33.63
C ASN A 381 2.59 -5.58 34.58
N THR A 382 2.31 -6.84 34.22
CA THR A 382 1.58 -7.76 35.11
C THR A 382 2.56 -8.62 35.90
N PRO A 383 2.48 -8.63 37.24
CA PRO A 383 3.35 -9.45 38.07
C PRO A 383 3.19 -10.96 37.79
N THR A 384 4.31 -11.66 37.72
CA THR A 384 4.37 -13.10 37.43
C THR A 384 3.79 -14.00 38.52
N TYR A 385 3.65 -13.48 39.75
CA TYR A 385 2.98 -14.24 40.83
C TYR A 385 1.48 -14.39 40.65
N ALA A 386 0.88 -13.57 39.81
CA ALA A 386 -0.56 -13.55 39.66
C ALA A 386 -1.03 -14.70 38.75
N PRO A 387 -2.02 -15.52 39.20
CA PRO A 387 -2.63 -16.51 38.32
C PRO A 387 -3.51 -15.82 37.25
N VAL A 388 -3.84 -16.52 36.19
CA VAL A 388 -4.75 -16.00 35.13
C VAL A 388 -6.15 -15.84 35.68
N TRP A 389 -6.65 -16.84 36.37
CA TRP A 389 -8.01 -16.89 36.92
C TRP A 389 -8.02 -16.72 38.45
N ASN A 390 -9.09 -16.11 38.95
CA ASN A 390 -9.26 -15.96 40.40
C ASN A 390 -9.41 -17.33 41.05
N PRO A 391 -8.54 -17.74 41.97
CA PRO A 391 -8.65 -19.04 42.66
C PRO A 391 -9.97 -19.25 43.42
N GLU A 392 -10.56 -18.17 43.94
CA GLU A 392 -11.81 -18.20 44.69
C GLU A 392 -13.03 -18.26 43.74
N ASN A 393 -12.91 -17.75 42.52
CA ASN A 393 -13.95 -17.75 41.50
C ASN A 393 -13.35 -17.91 40.07
N PRO A 394 -13.16 -19.18 39.62
CA PRO A 394 -12.52 -19.50 38.35
C PRO A 394 -13.26 -18.98 37.09
N SER A 395 -14.44 -18.40 37.22
CA SER A 395 -15.16 -17.74 36.13
C SER A 395 -14.68 -16.30 35.89
N GLN A 396 -13.82 -15.78 36.75
CA GLN A 396 -13.35 -14.39 36.72
C GLN A 396 -11.83 -14.34 36.60
N PHE A 397 -11.34 -13.33 35.84
CA PHE A 397 -9.92 -13.06 35.82
C PHE A 397 -9.43 -12.57 37.17
N TYR A 398 -8.18 -12.93 37.48
CA TYR A 398 -7.52 -12.46 38.71
C TYR A 398 -7.36 -10.95 38.71
N ASN A 399 -7.75 -10.30 39.81
CA ASN A 399 -7.71 -8.84 39.95
C ASN A 399 -7.23 -8.35 41.33
N ASN A 400 -6.76 -9.28 42.19
CA ASN A 400 -6.24 -8.90 43.49
C ASN A 400 -4.73 -8.59 43.43
N PHE A 401 -4.38 -7.42 42.96
CA PHE A 401 -2.99 -6.96 42.84
C PHE A 401 -2.60 -6.08 44.03
N TYR A 402 -3.10 -6.39 45.22
CA TYR A 402 -2.78 -5.70 46.48
C TYR A 402 -2.98 -4.17 46.40
N GLY A 403 -4.06 -3.73 45.80
CA GLY A 403 -4.46 -2.32 45.66
C GLY A 403 -3.92 -1.64 44.41
N VAL A 404 -3.13 -2.30 43.58
CA VAL A 404 -2.68 -1.77 42.30
C VAL A 404 -3.73 -2.03 41.23
N ASN A 405 -4.04 -1.04 40.41
CA ASN A 405 -4.95 -1.19 39.28
C ASN A 405 -4.19 -1.78 38.07
N ILE A 406 -4.25 -3.09 37.93
CA ILE A 406 -3.65 -3.83 36.82
C ILE A 406 -4.74 -4.60 36.08
N THR A 407 -4.71 -4.56 34.77
CA THR A 407 -5.46 -5.50 33.91
C THR A 407 -4.46 -6.45 33.27
N SER A 408 -4.57 -7.74 33.54
CA SER A 408 -3.69 -8.73 32.93
C SER A 408 -3.84 -8.79 31.41
N PRO A 409 -2.80 -9.20 30.67
CA PRO A 409 -2.91 -9.30 29.22
C PRO A 409 -3.96 -10.33 28.77
N ALA A 410 -4.18 -11.39 29.52
CA ALA A 410 -5.23 -12.37 29.26
C ALA A 410 -6.64 -11.75 29.39
N GLU A 411 -6.87 -10.91 30.42
CA GLU A 411 -8.12 -10.15 30.56
C GLU A 411 -8.28 -9.13 29.43
N ASN A 412 -7.19 -8.46 29.01
CA ASN A 412 -7.22 -7.53 27.88
C ASN A 412 -7.67 -8.21 26.58
N ILE A 413 -7.17 -9.41 26.31
CA ILE A 413 -7.60 -10.22 25.17
C ILE A 413 -9.10 -10.56 25.30
N ALA A 414 -9.54 -10.97 26.49
CA ALA A 414 -10.93 -11.33 26.74
C ALA A 414 -11.90 -10.15 26.54
N ARG A 415 -11.48 -8.92 26.89
CA ARG A 415 -12.28 -7.70 26.69
C ARG A 415 -12.60 -7.42 25.23
N THR A 416 -11.74 -7.86 24.30
CA THR A 416 -11.83 -7.55 22.88
C THR A 416 -12.06 -8.77 21.99
N GLN A 417 -12.00 -10.00 22.52
CA GLN A 417 -12.09 -11.23 21.73
C GLN A 417 -13.40 -11.36 20.93
N ASN A 418 -14.47 -10.72 21.37
CA ASN A 418 -15.77 -10.70 20.71
C ASN A 418 -15.95 -9.51 19.76
N ASN A 419 -14.95 -8.60 19.70
CA ASN A 419 -14.98 -7.49 18.76
C ASN A 419 -14.77 -8.01 17.35
N LYS A 420 -15.69 -7.66 16.46
CA LYS A 420 -15.71 -8.11 15.08
C LYS A 420 -16.04 -6.94 14.15
N SER A 421 -15.25 -6.80 13.12
CA SER A 421 -15.53 -5.90 11.98
C SER A 421 -15.64 -6.74 10.71
N ALA A 422 -16.80 -6.73 10.07
CA ALA A 422 -17.06 -7.47 8.85
C ALA A 422 -17.46 -6.50 7.74
N TYR A 423 -16.86 -6.66 6.58
CA TYR A 423 -17.08 -5.79 5.42
C TYR A 423 -17.33 -6.64 4.19
N ASN A 424 -18.30 -6.22 3.37
CA ASN A 424 -18.42 -6.68 2.00
C ASN A 424 -18.32 -5.51 1.04
N ARG A 425 -17.59 -5.71 -0.05
CA ARG A 425 -17.36 -4.71 -1.08
C ARG A 425 -17.64 -5.27 -2.46
N LEU A 426 -18.40 -4.51 -3.23
CA LEU A 426 -18.72 -4.78 -4.62
C LEU A 426 -18.20 -3.63 -5.49
N LEU A 427 -17.27 -3.94 -6.38
CA LEU A 427 -16.81 -3.04 -7.44
C LEU A 427 -17.30 -3.60 -8.79
N ALA A 428 -18.15 -2.87 -9.48
CA ALA A 428 -18.64 -3.22 -10.82
C ALA A 428 -18.29 -2.10 -11.80
N THR A 429 -17.73 -2.45 -12.94
CA THR A 429 -17.35 -1.48 -14.00
C THR A 429 -17.80 -1.97 -15.35
N GLY A 430 -18.50 -1.10 -16.08
CA GLY A 430 -18.84 -1.27 -17.49
C GLY A 430 -18.10 -0.21 -18.33
N LYS A 431 -17.40 -0.63 -19.38
CA LYS A 431 -16.67 0.25 -20.29
C LYS A 431 -17.04 -0.04 -21.73
N ALA A 432 -17.30 1.01 -22.50
CA ALA A 432 -17.48 0.94 -23.94
C ALA A 432 -16.41 1.77 -24.64
N THR A 433 -15.76 1.18 -25.64
CA THR A 433 -14.83 1.85 -26.54
C THR A 433 -15.43 1.89 -27.94
N VAL A 434 -15.66 3.11 -28.45
CA VAL A 434 -16.17 3.37 -29.81
C VAL A 434 -15.02 3.91 -30.67
N THR A 435 -14.69 3.22 -31.72
CA THR A 435 -13.66 3.62 -32.70
C THR A 435 -14.35 4.25 -33.90
N PHE A 436 -14.33 5.58 -34.03
CA PHE A 436 -14.92 6.31 -35.15
C PHE A 436 -14.05 6.17 -36.40
N MET A 437 -12.73 6.27 -36.21
CA MET A 437 -11.68 6.05 -37.21
C MET A 437 -10.43 5.54 -36.48
N PRO A 438 -9.44 4.96 -37.14
CA PRO A 438 -8.25 4.39 -36.48
C PRO A 438 -7.54 5.36 -35.53
N GLU A 439 -7.61 6.65 -35.84
CA GLU A 439 -7.00 7.72 -35.05
C GLU A 439 -7.90 8.26 -33.94
N LEU A 440 -9.24 8.08 -34.00
CA LEU A 440 -10.19 8.72 -33.08
C LEU A 440 -11.04 7.68 -32.37
N THR A 441 -10.88 7.59 -31.05
CA THR A 441 -11.61 6.68 -30.18
C THR A 441 -12.28 7.44 -29.04
N TYR A 442 -13.50 7.02 -28.70
CA TYR A 442 -14.23 7.47 -27.54
C TYR A 442 -14.38 6.33 -26.54
N ASN A 443 -14.01 6.58 -25.29
CA ASN A 443 -14.17 5.66 -24.19
C ASN A 443 -15.14 6.24 -23.18
N THR A 444 -16.16 5.47 -22.81
CA THR A 444 -17.00 5.79 -21.66
C THR A 444 -16.96 4.64 -20.67
N SER A 445 -16.85 4.95 -19.37
CA SER A 445 -16.89 3.95 -18.30
C SER A 445 -17.77 4.40 -17.17
N LEU A 446 -18.62 3.49 -16.69
CA LEU A 446 -19.44 3.67 -15.50
C LEU A 446 -19.01 2.65 -14.46
N SER A 447 -18.65 3.11 -13.27
CA SER A 447 -18.20 2.28 -12.17
C SER A 447 -19.06 2.53 -10.94
N PHE A 448 -19.36 1.45 -10.23
CA PHE A 448 -20.09 1.42 -8.97
C PHE A 448 -19.27 0.68 -7.93
N ASP A 449 -18.87 1.36 -6.85
CA ASP A 449 -18.13 0.81 -5.73
C ASP A 449 -18.99 0.95 -4.48
N ARG A 450 -19.38 -0.16 -3.88
CA ARG A 450 -20.17 -0.20 -2.66
C ARG A 450 -19.50 -1.03 -1.60
N THR A 451 -19.29 -0.44 -0.42
CA THR A 451 -18.83 -1.10 0.78
C THR A 451 -19.92 -1.06 1.83
N GLN A 452 -20.18 -2.18 2.46
CA GLN A 452 -21.05 -2.27 3.63
C GLN A 452 -20.25 -2.86 4.78
N GLY A 453 -20.16 -2.14 5.89
CA GLY A 453 -19.52 -2.53 7.12
C GLY A 453 -20.52 -2.93 8.20
N THR A 454 -20.14 -3.88 9.04
CA THR A 454 -20.82 -4.23 10.27
C THR A 454 -19.78 -4.37 11.35
N ILE A 455 -19.93 -3.60 12.44
CA ILE A 455 -19.02 -3.62 13.58
C ILE A 455 -19.85 -4.08 14.79
N THR A 456 -19.44 -5.15 15.43
CA THR A 456 -20.06 -5.65 16.65
C THR A 456 -18.99 -5.78 17.73
N ASN A 457 -19.26 -5.21 18.90
CA ASN A 457 -18.42 -5.37 20.08
C ASN A 457 -19.28 -5.89 21.23
N PHE A 458 -18.68 -6.73 22.04
CA PHE A 458 -19.34 -7.26 23.24
C PHE A 458 -18.31 -7.42 24.37
N LEU A 459 -18.58 -6.76 25.48
CA LEU A 459 -17.83 -6.89 26.71
C LEU A 459 -18.58 -7.80 27.68
N ASP A 460 -17.94 -8.90 28.05
CA ASP A 460 -18.51 -9.92 28.93
C ASP A 460 -18.74 -9.37 30.36
N PRO A 461 -19.99 -9.46 30.88
CA PRO A 461 -20.33 -8.97 32.21
C PRO A 461 -19.82 -9.83 33.37
N ILE A 462 -19.22 -10.99 33.11
CA ILE A 462 -18.86 -11.97 34.14
C ILE A 462 -17.36 -12.07 34.35
N SER A 463 -16.61 -12.35 33.28
CA SER A 463 -15.21 -12.75 33.42
C SER A 463 -14.29 -11.55 33.64
N THR A 464 -14.54 -10.40 32.97
CA THR A 464 -13.65 -9.25 33.00
C THR A 464 -13.99 -8.25 34.12
N THR A 465 -12.99 -7.59 34.69
CA THR A 465 -13.19 -6.62 35.76
C THR A 465 -14.07 -5.46 35.35
N ILE A 466 -13.76 -4.85 34.21
CA ILE A 466 -14.57 -3.71 33.72
C ILE A 466 -15.95 -4.16 33.26
N GLY A 467 -16.06 -5.35 32.69
CA GLY A 467 -17.35 -5.90 32.29
C GLY A 467 -18.29 -6.09 33.48
N ARG A 468 -17.77 -6.53 34.65
CA ARG A 468 -18.57 -6.59 35.87
C ARG A 468 -18.97 -5.22 36.39
N GLN A 469 -18.07 -4.23 36.31
CA GLN A 469 -18.35 -2.83 36.73
C GLN A 469 -19.42 -2.18 35.86
N GLU A 470 -19.38 -2.41 34.55
CA GLU A 470 -20.33 -1.84 33.59
C GLU A 470 -21.53 -2.77 33.32
N PHE A 471 -21.60 -3.92 33.99
CA PHE A 471 -22.63 -4.95 33.78
C PHE A 471 -22.71 -5.40 32.31
N GLY A 472 -21.55 -5.49 31.61
CA GLY A 472 -21.46 -5.79 30.20
C GLY A 472 -21.95 -4.69 29.29
N THR A 473 -21.28 -4.59 28.13
CA THR A 473 -21.68 -3.65 27.07
C THR A 473 -21.73 -4.32 25.71
N GLY A 474 -22.62 -3.85 24.85
CA GLY A 474 -22.74 -4.32 23.45
C GLY A 474 -22.86 -3.15 22.49
N TYR A 475 -22.22 -3.25 21.35
CA TYR A 475 -22.29 -2.29 20.25
C TYR A 475 -22.62 -3.03 18.95
N ASP A 476 -23.58 -2.52 18.19
CA ASP A 476 -23.87 -2.92 16.81
C ASP A 476 -23.90 -1.66 15.94
N GLY A 477 -22.95 -1.55 15.03
CA GLY A 477 -22.83 -0.45 14.07
C GLY A 477 -22.85 -0.98 12.65
N ARG A 478 -23.53 -0.25 11.77
CA ARG A 478 -23.57 -0.55 10.33
C ARG A 478 -23.32 0.70 9.54
N ASP A 479 -22.39 0.61 8.59
CA ASP A 479 -22.09 1.68 7.66
C ASP A 479 -22.21 1.20 6.21
N ILE A 480 -22.63 2.12 5.34
CA ILE A 480 -22.73 1.89 3.90
C ILE A 480 -22.07 3.06 3.21
N SER A 481 -21.09 2.76 2.38
CA SER A 481 -20.47 3.72 1.47
C SER A 481 -20.74 3.31 0.02
N SER A 482 -21.13 4.24 -0.82
CA SER A 482 -21.35 4.00 -2.25
C SER A 482 -20.71 5.11 -3.05
N VAL A 483 -19.89 4.76 -4.03
CA VAL A 483 -19.22 5.68 -4.95
C VAL A 483 -19.58 5.32 -6.37
N ILE A 484 -20.02 6.31 -7.14
CA ILE A 484 -20.28 6.19 -8.57
C ILE A 484 -19.25 7.06 -9.29
N VAL A 485 -18.62 6.50 -10.32
CA VAL A 485 -17.69 7.23 -11.20
C VAL A 485 -18.13 7.04 -12.64
N TRP A 486 -18.30 8.15 -13.36
CA TRP A 486 -18.63 8.14 -14.79
C TRP A 486 -17.61 8.96 -15.55
N ASP A 487 -16.80 8.28 -16.34
CA ASP A 487 -15.75 8.89 -17.15
C ASP A 487 -16.12 8.86 -18.64
N ASN A 488 -15.78 9.94 -19.34
CA ASN A 488 -15.95 10.09 -20.78
C ASN A 488 -14.67 10.67 -21.37
N VAL A 489 -14.04 9.97 -22.30
CA VAL A 489 -12.73 10.34 -22.83
C VAL A 489 -12.68 10.18 -24.35
N LEU A 490 -12.40 11.25 -25.05
CA LEU A 490 -12.12 11.27 -26.47
C LEU A 490 -10.60 11.30 -26.70
N ASN A 491 -10.08 10.34 -27.45
CA ASN A 491 -8.66 10.24 -27.79
C ASN A 491 -8.43 10.35 -29.28
N TYR A 492 -7.47 11.16 -29.68
CA TYR A 492 -6.99 11.29 -31.06
C TYR A 492 -5.49 10.98 -31.11
N LYS A 493 -5.09 9.96 -31.88
CA LYS A 493 -3.70 9.56 -32.07
C LYS A 493 -3.35 9.52 -33.53
N LYS A 494 -2.31 10.27 -33.94
CA LYS A 494 -1.83 10.29 -35.29
C LYS A 494 -0.31 10.38 -35.39
N ALA A 495 0.26 9.47 -36.17
CA ALA A 495 1.67 9.55 -36.56
C ALA A 495 1.76 9.99 -38.02
N PHE A 496 2.62 10.98 -38.32
CA PHE A 496 2.87 11.48 -39.65
C PHE A 496 4.34 11.84 -39.83
N GLY A 497 5.03 11.04 -40.65
CA GLY A 497 6.47 11.14 -40.83
C GLY A 497 7.22 10.92 -39.50
N LYS A 498 7.96 11.95 -39.04
CA LYS A 498 8.70 11.92 -37.77
C LYS A 498 7.92 12.45 -36.57
N HIS A 499 6.66 12.83 -36.79
CA HIS A 499 5.79 13.43 -35.77
C HIS A 499 4.77 12.42 -35.28
N SER A 500 4.58 12.35 -33.96
CA SER A 500 3.49 11.62 -33.33
C SER A 500 2.74 12.56 -32.38
N LEU A 501 1.44 12.63 -32.55
CA LEU A 501 0.52 13.42 -31.74
C LEU A 501 -0.47 12.50 -31.05
N ASP A 502 -0.62 12.66 -29.74
CA ASP A 502 -1.68 12.02 -28.93
C ASP A 502 -2.39 13.13 -28.15
N ALA A 503 -3.65 13.40 -28.52
CA ALA A 503 -4.49 14.39 -27.89
C ALA A 503 -5.68 13.70 -27.22
N MET A 504 -6.02 14.15 -26.02
CA MET A 504 -7.11 13.61 -25.22
C MET A 504 -7.90 14.76 -24.59
N ALA A 505 -9.22 14.64 -24.59
CA ALA A 505 -10.12 15.49 -23.82
C ALA A 505 -11.17 14.63 -23.12
N GLY A 506 -11.56 14.98 -21.91
CA GLY A 506 -12.52 14.18 -21.18
C GLY A 506 -13.23 14.93 -20.07
N SER A 507 -14.23 14.25 -19.52
CA SER A 507 -14.96 14.65 -18.33
C SER A 507 -15.15 13.45 -17.40
N SER A 508 -15.18 13.72 -16.10
CA SER A 508 -15.40 12.71 -15.05
C SER A 508 -16.39 13.27 -14.04
N TRP A 509 -17.34 12.45 -13.65
CA TRP A 509 -18.24 12.74 -12.55
C TRP A 509 -18.09 11.66 -11.48
N THR A 510 -17.84 12.08 -10.23
CA THR A 510 -17.75 11.20 -9.07
C THR A 510 -18.73 11.67 -8.02
N GLN A 511 -19.55 10.75 -7.51
CA GLN A 511 -20.43 11.00 -6.36
C GLN A 511 -20.17 9.92 -5.30
N SER A 512 -20.05 10.34 -4.06
CA SER A 512 -19.94 9.46 -2.89
C SER A 512 -21.11 9.74 -1.95
N LYS A 513 -21.70 8.66 -1.43
CA LYS A 513 -22.73 8.70 -0.38
C LYS A 513 -22.30 7.75 0.73
N TRP A 514 -22.38 8.22 1.98
CA TRP A 514 -22.10 7.43 3.16
C TRP A 514 -23.22 7.59 4.18
N SER A 515 -23.55 6.51 4.86
CA SER A 515 -24.47 6.51 5.97
C SER A 515 -24.07 5.48 7.01
N GLN A 516 -24.34 5.80 8.26
CA GLN A 516 -24.05 4.95 9.41
C GLN A 516 -25.25 4.96 10.38
N ASN A 517 -25.49 3.83 11.00
CA ASN A 517 -26.34 3.73 12.17
C ASN A 517 -25.67 2.81 13.20
N TYR A 518 -25.83 3.12 14.48
CA TYR A 518 -25.24 2.35 15.58
C TYR A 518 -26.10 2.40 16.83
N ILE A 519 -26.02 1.30 17.60
CA ILE A 519 -26.75 1.12 18.86
C ILE A 519 -25.77 0.60 19.90
N ASN A 520 -25.82 1.20 21.09
CA ASN A 520 -25.12 0.71 22.28
C ASN A 520 -26.11 0.18 23.31
N GLY A 521 -25.84 -1.04 23.79
CA GLY A 521 -26.57 -1.67 24.87
C GLY A 521 -25.68 -1.90 26.09
N SER A 522 -26.27 -2.01 27.27
CA SER A 522 -25.55 -2.34 28.51
C SER A 522 -26.46 -3.12 29.47
N ASN A 523 -25.87 -3.55 30.58
CA ASN A 523 -26.57 -4.30 31.64
C ASN A 523 -27.09 -5.66 31.12
N TYR A 524 -26.14 -6.51 30.73
CA TYR A 524 -26.40 -7.90 30.33
C TYR A 524 -26.41 -8.82 31.54
N ALA A 525 -27.38 -9.74 31.59
CA ALA A 525 -27.50 -10.70 32.69
C ALA A 525 -26.40 -11.79 32.68
N ASN A 526 -25.87 -12.12 31.49
CA ASN A 526 -24.85 -13.13 31.27
C ASN A 526 -24.15 -12.91 29.92
N ASP A 527 -23.17 -13.75 29.59
CA ASP A 527 -22.37 -13.74 28.36
C ASP A 527 -22.89 -14.68 27.26
N LEU A 528 -23.95 -15.45 27.52
CA LEU A 528 -24.47 -16.48 26.60
C LEU A 528 -25.09 -15.88 25.35
N PHE A 529 -25.62 -14.66 25.44
CA PHE A 529 -26.29 -13.98 24.35
C PHE A 529 -25.66 -12.61 24.11
N PRO A 530 -24.54 -12.54 23.35
CA PRO A 530 -23.84 -11.30 23.09
C PRO A 530 -24.54 -10.45 22.00
N THR A 531 -25.84 -10.27 22.13
CA THR A 531 -26.69 -9.54 21.19
C THR A 531 -27.49 -8.44 21.89
N LEU A 532 -27.82 -7.38 21.20
CA LEU A 532 -28.48 -6.19 21.77
C LEU A 532 -29.84 -6.49 22.40
N ASN A 533 -30.55 -7.53 21.96
CA ASN A 533 -31.82 -7.94 22.57
C ASN A 533 -31.68 -8.55 23.96
N ALA A 534 -30.46 -8.90 24.39
CA ALA A 534 -30.17 -9.34 25.76
C ALA A 534 -29.73 -8.19 26.68
N ALA A 535 -29.56 -6.98 26.15
CA ALA A 535 -29.25 -5.79 26.94
C ALA A 535 -30.52 -5.29 27.64
N ASN A 536 -30.45 -5.09 28.96
CA ASN A 536 -31.56 -4.50 29.73
C ASN A 536 -31.67 -2.99 29.51
N LYS A 537 -30.59 -2.32 29.04
CA LYS A 537 -30.56 -0.88 28.86
C LYS A 537 -29.96 -0.56 27.51
N ILE A 538 -30.63 0.26 26.70
CA ILE A 538 -30.06 0.88 25.50
C ILE A 538 -29.57 2.27 25.86
N SER A 539 -28.30 2.55 25.52
CA SER A 539 -27.70 3.86 25.74
C SER A 539 -28.27 4.87 24.76
N TRP A 540 -29.05 5.81 25.28
CA TRP A 540 -29.63 6.86 24.47
C TRP A 540 -28.56 7.79 23.83
N THR A 541 -27.49 8.10 24.58
CA THR A 541 -26.38 8.94 24.10
C THR A 541 -25.45 8.20 23.16
N GLY A 542 -25.32 6.89 23.31
CA GLY A 542 -24.47 6.02 22.50
C GLY A 542 -25.15 5.44 21.27
N THR A 543 -26.41 5.84 20.95
CA THR A 543 -27.17 5.34 19.81
C THR A 543 -27.45 6.45 18.83
N GLY A 544 -27.26 6.22 17.53
CA GLY A 544 -27.46 7.28 16.56
C GLY A 544 -27.35 6.85 15.11
N SER A 545 -27.55 7.85 14.24
CA SER A 545 -27.33 7.71 12.80
C SER A 545 -26.66 8.97 12.23
N SER A 546 -25.95 8.82 11.17
CA SER A 546 -25.35 9.92 10.40
C SER A 546 -25.30 9.58 8.92
N ALA A 547 -25.31 10.62 8.09
CA ALA A 547 -25.19 10.50 6.65
C ALA A 547 -24.42 11.69 6.09
N SER A 548 -23.74 11.48 4.99
CA SER A 548 -22.93 12.48 4.31
C SER A 548 -22.81 12.15 2.83
N ASP A 549 -22.71 13.17 1.99
CA ASP A 549 -22.44 12.98 0.57
C ASP A 549 -21.59 14.12 -0.01
N TRP A 550 -20.86 13.80 -1.07
CA TRP A 550 -20.08 14.76 -1.84
C TRP A 550 -20.00 14.36 -3.30
N ALA A 551 -19.74 15.34 -4.15
CA ALA A 551 -19.54 15.13 -5.57
C ALA A 551 -18.40 15.98 -6.12
N ILE A 552 -17.74 15.48 -7.18
CA ILE A 552 -16.76 16.21 -7.99
C ILE A 552 -17.17 16.08 -9.46
N LEU A 553 -17.20 17.23 -10.14
CA LEU A 553 -17.26 17.30 -11.59
C LEU A 553 -15.90 17.76 -12.11
N SER A 554 -15.36 17.05 -13.08
CA SER A 554 -14.04 17.32 -13.62
C SER A 554 -14.06 17.41 -15.14
N THR A 555 -13.27 18.31 -15.69
CA THR A 555 -12.93 18.37 -17.12
C THR A 555 -11.42 18.37 -17.27
N PHE A 556 -10.90 17.68 -18.27
CA PHE A 556 -9.47 17.56 -18.46
C PHE A 556 -9.07 17.39 -19.92
N ALA A 557 -7.86 17.83 -20.24
CA ALA A 557 -7.24 17.65 -21.54
C ALA A 557 -5.76 17.32 -21.40
N ARG A 558 -5.24 16.52 -22.32
CA ARG A 558 -3.83 16.18 -22.46
C ARG A 558 -3.40 16.30 -23.91
N LEU A 559 -2.23 16.86 -24.14
CA LEU A 559 -1.56 16.90 -25.43
C LEU A 559 -0.14 16.31 -25.26
N GLN A 560 0.15 15.25 -26.01
CA GLN A 560 1.48 14.66 -26.08
C GLN A 560 2.00 14.77 -27.50
N TYR A 561 3.23 15.24 -27.63
CA TYR A 561 3.90 15.37 -28.90
C TYR A 561 5.27 14.71 -28.82
N ASN A 562 5.58 13.90 -29.83
CA ASN A 562 6.87 13.24 -29.98
C ASN A 562 7.42 13.52 -31.37
N TRP A 563 8.62 14.09 -31.46
CA TRP A 563 9.35 14.33 -32.69
C TRP A 563 10.52 13.38 -32.82
N ASN A 564 10.43 12.45 -33.77
CA ASN A 564 11.46 11.52 -34.18
C ASN A 564 12.02 10.65 -33.04
N ASP A 565 11.19 10.32 -32.04
CA ASP A 565 11.59 9.63 -30.80
C ASP A 565 12.75 10.32 -30.06
N THR A 566 13.03 11.59 -30.33
CA THR A 566 14.14 12.39 -29.78
C THR A 566 13.64 13.45 -28.82
N TYR A 567 12.65 14.25 -29.21
CA TYR A 567 12.07 15.32 -28.37
C TYR A 567 10.61 15.00 -28.08
N MET A 568 10.27 14.98 -26.80
CA MET A 568 8.93 14.67 -26.33
C MET A 568 8.45 15.77 -25.42
N ALA A 569 7.18 16.14 -25.54
CA ALA A 569 6.53 17.12 -24.68
C ALA A 569 5.12 16.65 -24.33
N THR A 570 4.69 16.90 -23.09
CA THR A 570 3.34 16.64 -22.62
C THR A 570 2.81 17.87 -21.89
N ALA A 571 1.59 18.26 -22.19
CA ALA A 571 0.86 19.29 -21.47
C ALA A 571 -0.48 18.72 -21.02
N ASN A 572 -0.84 18.93 -19.73
CA ASN A 572 -2.12 18.57 -19.18
C ASN A 572 -2.77 19.79 -18.56
N MET A 573 -4.09 19.82 -18.63
CA MET A 573 -4.93 20.76 -17.89
C MET A 573 -6.12 20.01 -17.32
N ARG A 574 -6.39 20.21 -16.02
CA ARG A 574 -7.57 19.67 -15.36
C ARG A 574 -8.24 20.74 -14.52
N ALA A 575 -9.57 20.77 -14.54
CA ALA A 575 -10.41 21.61 -13.70
C ALA A 575 -11.35 20.70 -12.90
N ASP A 576 -11.35 20.80 -11.57
CA ASP A 576 -12.20 20.04 -10.66
C ASP A 576 -13.11 20.98 -9.88
N GLY A 577 -14.41 20.70 -9.90
CA GLY A 577 -15.42 21.40 -9.10
C GLY A 577 -15.93 20.50 -7.99
N SER A 578 -15.65 20.85 -6.69
CA SER A 578 -16.03 20.07 -5.54
C SER A 578 -17.19 20.64 -4.77
N SER A 579 -18.15 19.78 -4.37
CA SER A 579 -19.25 20.18 -3.47
C SER A 579 -18.82 20.44 -2.02
N LYS A 580 -17.60 20.03 -1.63
CA LYS A 580 -17.06 20.28 -0.27
C LYS A 580 -16.68 21.73 -0.02
N LEU A 581 -16.62 22.55 -1.05
CA LEU A 581 -16.24 23.96 -1.02
C LEU A 581 -17.42 24.88 -1.35
N ALA A 582 -17.36 26.11 -0.83
CA ALA A 582 -18.35 27.14 -1.11
C ALA A 582 -18.45 27.44 -2.63
N PRO A 583 -19.60 27.89 -3.17
CA PRO A 583 -19.80 28.02 -4.62
C PRO A 583 -18.73 28.80 -5.37
N HIS A 584 -18.16 29.86 -4.78
CA HIS A 584 -17.13 30.70 -5.40
C HIS A 584 -15.70 30.14 -5.29
N HIS A 585 -15.47 29.13 -4.46
CA HIS A 585 -14.17 28.44 -4.30
C HIS A 585 -14.19 26.99 -4.80
N ARG A 586 -15.29 26.52 -5.41
CA ARG A 586 -15.45 25.12 -5.83
C ARG A 586 -14.43 24.66 -6.86
N TRP A 587 -14.04 25.54 -7.78
CA TRP A 587 -13.22 25.16 -8.92
C TRP A 587 -11.74 25.33 -8.63
N GLY A 588 -10.99 24.22 -8.75
CA GLY A 588 -9.54 24.18 -8.75
C GLY A 588 -8.99 23.86 -10.13
N TYR A 589 -7.88 24.50 -10.52
CA TYR A 589 -7.24 24.36 -11.82
C TYR A 589 -5.84 23.79 -11.64
N PHE A 590 -5.53 22.71 -12.33
CA PHE A 590 -4.32 21.93 -12.14
C PHE A 590 -3.57 21.74 -13.47
N PRO A 591 -2.79 22.75 -13.90
CA PRO A 591 -1.93 22.67 -15.09
C PRO A 591 -0.69 21.82 -14.80
N SER A 592 -0.18 21.15 -15.85
CA SER A 592 1.13 20.51 -15.78
C SER A 592 1.80 20.39 -17.14
N PHE A 593 3.13 20.42 -17.14
CA PHE A 593 3.98 20.32 -18.31
C PHE A 593 5.17 19.40 -18.04
N SER A 594 5.54 18.59 -19.02
CA SER A 594 6.77 17.83 -18.98
C SER A 594 7.41 17.72 -20.35
N GLY A 595 8.71 17.58 -20.37
CA GLY A 595 9.50 17.37 -21.58
C GLY A 595 10.58 16.33 -21.37
N ALA A 596 10.97 15.67 -22.44
CA ALA A 596 12.11 14.76 -22.46
C ALA A 596 12.92 14.92 -23.74
N TRP A 597 14.22 14.83 -23.58
CA TRP A 597 15.19 14.78 -24.65
C TRP A 597 15.93 13.45 -24.61
N ARG A 598 15.71 12.63 -25.62
CA ARG A 598 16.40 11.36 -25.80
C ARG A 598 17.72 11.61 -26.55
N VAL A 599 18.76 11.91 -25.78
CA VAL A 599 20.07 12.29 -26.24
C VAL A 599 20.70 11.20 -27.11
N SER A 600 20.48 9.93 -26.77
CA SER A 600 20.98 8.76 -27.52
C SER A 600 20.52 8.71 -28.99
N ASN A 601 19.41 9.38 -29.36
CA ASN A 601 18.93 9.45 -30.73
C ASN A 601 19.62 10.54 -31.58
N GLU A 602 20.42 11.40 -30.96
CA GLU A 602 21.17 12.45 -31.64
C GLU A 602 22.31 11.87 -32.49
N LYS A 603 22.64 12.58 -33.57
CA LYS A 603 23.68 12.15 -34.49
C LYS A 603 25.05 12.00 -33.83
N PHE A 604 25.40 12.90 -32.89
CA PHE A 604 26.67 12.90 -32.17
C PHE A 604 26.82 11.75 -31.17
N MET A 605 25.71 11.06 -30.80
CA MET A 605 25.73 9.93 -29.91
C MET A 605 25.87 8.58 -30.62
N LYS A 606 25.66 8.51 -31.93
CA LYS A 606 25.63 7.25 -32.71
C LYS A 606 26.93 6.44 -32.66
N ASP A 607 28.03 7.14 -32.47
CA ASP A 607 29.36 6.52 -32.40
C ASP A 607 29.72 5.99 -31.00
N ILE A 608 28.91 6.33 -29.99
CA ILE A 608 29.08 5.90 -28.59
C ILE A 608 28.28 4.59 -28.35
N LYS A 609 28.86 3.45 -28.75
CA LYS A 609 28.18 2.14 -28.77
C LYS A 609 27.89 1.52 -27.41
N TRP A 610 28.50 2.00 -26.34
CA TRP A 610 28.29 1.48 -25.00
C TRP A 610 27.08 2.11 -24.28
N ILE A 611 26.53 3.22 -24.80
CA ILE A 611 25.28 3.84 -24.36
C ILE A 611 24.15 3.35 -25.26
N ASP A 612 23.23 2.59 -24.72
CA ASP A 612 22.05 2.07 -25.42
C ASP A 612 20.92 3.11 -25.44
N ASP A 613 20.69 3.78 -24.30
CA ASP A 613 19.71 4.86 -24.16
C ASP A 613 20.17 5.89 -23.13
N LEU A 614 20.03 7.16 -23.48
CA LEU A 614 20.25 8.29 -22.58
C LEU A 614 19.14 9.29 -22.79
N LYS A 615 18.36 9.54 -21.72
CA LYS A 615 17.22 10.44 -21.75
C LYS A 615 17.25 11.39 -20.54
N ILE A 616 17.15 12.69 -20.80
CA ILE A 616 16.97 13.72 -19.80
C ILE A 616 15.50 14.13 -19.81
N ARG A 617 14.90 14.27 -18.65
CA ARG A 617 13.49 14.65 -18.51
C ARG A 617 13.30 15.71 -17.43
N GLY A 618 12.29 16.56 -17.64
CA GLY A 618 11.90 17.57 -16.66
C GLY A 618 10.40 17.78 -16.68
N GLY A 619 9.83 18.09 -15.53
CA GLY A 619 8.41 18.30 -15.38
C GLY A 619 8.10 19.30 -14.28
N TRP A 620 6.98 20.00 -14.47
CA TRP A 620 6.37 20.89 -13.50
C TRP A 620 4.87 20.67 -13.53
N GLY A 621 4.23 20.73 -12.36
CA GLY A 621 2.77 20.61 -12.30
C GLY A 621 2.20 20.98 -10.96
N GLN A 622 0.87 21.19 -10.97
CA GLN A 622 0.08 21.43 -9.77
C GLN A 622 -0.97 20.32 -9.60
N THR A 623 -1.21 19.97 -8.36
CA THR A 623 -2.25 19.02 -7.93
C THR A 623 -2.96 19.57 -6.70
N GLY A 624 -4.22 19.19 -6.51
CA GLY A 624 -5.02 19.59 -5.36
C GLY A 624 -5.15 18.48 -4.32
N ASN A 625 -5.61 18.85 -3.12
CA ASN A 625 -6.05 17.92 -2.10
C ASN A 625 -7.28 18.50 -1.37
N GLN A 626 -8.31 17.66 -1.20
CA GLN A 626 -9.52 18.00 -0.45
C GLN A 626 -9.80 17.02 0.70
N SER A 627 -8.92 16.06 0.92
CA SER A 627 -9.18 14.97 1.89
C SER A 627 -9.31 15.45 3.34
N GLY A 628 -8.72 16.61 3.66
CA GLY A 628 -8.87 17.27 4.96
C GLY A 628 -10.18 18.05 5.15
N LEU A 629 -11.02 18.17 4.10
CA LEU A 629 -12.32 18.83 4.18
C LEU A 629 -13.41 17.83 4.54
N GLY A 630 -14.15 18.11 5.60
CA GLY A 630 -15.46 17.49 5.79
C GLY A 630 -16.45 17.94 4.71
N ASP A 631 -17.46 17.12 4.41
CA ASP A 631 -18.34 17.30 3.24
C ASP A 631 -19.10 18.65 3.27
N TYR A 632 -19.27 19.25 4.45
CA TYR A 632 -19.99 20.52 4.66
C TYR A 632 -19.19 21.49 5.53
N SER A 633 -17.85 21.44 5.53
CA SER A 633 -17.00 22.23 6.43
C SER A 633 -17.11 23.74 6.23
N TYR A 634 -17.51 24.20 5.04
CA TYR A 634 -17.71 25.63 4.77
C TYR A 634 -19.00 26.21 5.41
N LEU A 635 -19.93 25.36 5.89
CA LEU A 635 -21.19 25.74 6.52
C LEU A 635 -21.07 25.69 8.05
N ALA A 636 -21.77 26.58 8.74
CA ALA A 636 -22.07 26.39 10.15
C ALA A 636 -23.08 25.25 10.32
N ARG A 637 -22.75 24.31 11.19
CA ARG A 637 -23.60 23.14 11.47
C ARG A 637 -24.00 23.14 12.95
N TYR A 638 -25.20 22.67 13.21
CA TYR A 638 -25.65 22.39 14.55
C TYR A 638 -25.47 20.93 14.89
N LYS A 639 -25.11 20.63 16.13
CA LYS A 639 -25.13 19.29 16.68
C LYS A 639 -26.23 19.17 17.74
N ILE A 640 -26.85 18.02 17.81
CA ILE A 640 -27.82 17.70 18.84
C ILE A 640 -27.03 17.24 20.07
N ASN A 641 -27.24 17.93 21.18
CA ASN A 641 -26.74 17.49 22.48
C ASN A 641 -27.88 16.79 23.19
N ARG A 642 -27.69 15.54 23.54
CA ARG A 642 -28.65 14.71 24.29
C ARG A 642 -28.44 14.81 25.80
N VAL A 643 -27.92 15.93 26.27
CA VAL A 643 -27.64 16.17 27.69
C VAL A 643 -28.75 17.01 28.24
N GLN A 644 -29.29 16.65 29.39
CA GLN A 644 -30.29 17.35 30.12
C GLN A 644 -29.68 18.60 30.74
N TRP A 645 -30.33 19.77 30.52
CA TRP A 645 -29.90 21.06 31.12
C TRP A 645 -30.71 21.44 32.31
N PHE A 646 -31.91 20.87 32.53
CA PHE A 646 -32.83 21.23 33.60
C PHE A 646 -33.52 20.00 34.17
N GLY A 647 -33.32 19.70 35.44
CA GLY A 647 -33.99 18.67 36.20
C GLY A 647 -33.08 17.58 36.75
N GLU A 648 -33.41 17.02 37.88
CA GLU A 648 -32.85 15.79 38.43
C GLU A 648 -33.35 14.64 37.59
N GLY A 649 -32.44 13.82 37.06
CA GLY A 649 -33.05 12.84 36.42
C GLY A 649 -32.35 11.71 35.70
N ASN A 650 -33.11 10.85 35.11
CA ASN A 650 -32.78 9.73 34.25
C ASN A 650 -32.64 10.20 32.80
N ASP A 651 -31.80 9.47 32.04
CA ASP A 651 -31.67 9.68 30.58
C ASP A 651 -33.01 9.74 29.84
N ALA A 652 -34.06 9.13 30.39
CA ALA A 652 -35.40 9.12 29.82
C ALA A 652 -36.10 10.51 29.77
N ASN A 653 -35.65 11.48 30.60
CA ASN A 653 -36.20 12.83 30.67
C ASN A 653 -35.31 13.89 30.02
N ALA A 654 -34.22 13.46 29.32
CA ALA A 654 -33.32 14.39 28.67
C ALA A 654 -34.00 15.07 27.46
N THR A 655 -34.10 16.41 27.49
CA THR A 655 -34.55 17.17 26.33
C THR A 655 -33.38 17.41 25.37
N PRO A 656 -33.51 17.04 24.08
CA PRO A 656 -32.49 17.36 23.11
C PRO A 656 -32.30 18.87 22.97
N THR A 657 -31.05 19.33 23.06
CA THR A 657 -30.67 20.70 22.82
C THR A 657 -29.81 20.82 21.57
N PHE A 658 -29.79 22.00 20.98
CA PHE A 658 -28.97 22.26 19.79
C PHE A 658 -27.85 23.22 20.19
N SER A 659 -26.65 22.92 19.78
CA SER A 659 -25.52 23.84 19.87
C SER A 659 -24.82 23.93 18.52
N GLN A 660 -24.15 25.04 18.27
CA GLN A 660 -23.32 25.20 17.11
C GLN A 660 -22.17 24.15 17.16
N GLY A 661 -22.04 23.31 16.14
CA GLY A 661 -21.06 22.24 16.10
C GLY A 661 -19.70 22.67 15.55
N ASN A 662 -19.68 23.61 14.61
CA ASN A 662 -18.48 24.22 14.04
C ASN A 662 -18.75 25.63 13.56
N LEU A 663 -17.70 26.41 13.36
CA LEU A 663 -17.77 27.71 12.71
C LEU A 663 -17.87 27.57 11.21
N SER A 664 -18.60 28.48 10.55
CA SER A 664 -18.60 28.59 9.08
C SER A 664 -17.29 29.18 8.59
N ASN A 665 -16.77 28.65 7.50
CA ASN A 665 -15.68 29.27 6.75
C ASN A 665 -15.92 29.15 5.25
N PRO A 666 -16.61 30.12 4.63
CA PRO A 666 -16.89 30.11 3.20
C PRO A 666 -15.63 30.33 2.33
N GLU A 667 -14.53 30.82 2.92
CA GLU A 667 -13.25 31.07 2.23
C GLU A 667 -12.37 29.84 2.11
N LEU A 668 -12.85 28.67 2.58
CA LEU A 668 -12.12 27.40 2.41
C LEU A 668 -11.85 27.12 0.94
N THR A 669 -10.59 26.82 0.64
CA THR A 669 -10.09 26.48 -0.70
C THR A 669 -9.32 25.17 -0.69
N TRP A 670 -8.83 24.78 -1.87
CA TRP A 670 -8.00 23.59 -2.07
C TRP A 670 -6.64 23.72 -1.41
N GLU A 671 -6.14 22.66 -0.78
CA GLU A 671 -4.69 22.53 -0.61
C GLU A 671 -4.06 22.36 -1.98
N THR A 672 -3.04 23.13 -2.31
CA THR A 672 -2.37 23.09 -3.62
C THR A 672 -0.91 22.66 -3.47
N THR A 673 -0.55 21.60 -4.15
CA THR A 673 0.83 21.10 -4.23
C THR A 673 1.42 21.40 -5.59
N THR A 674 2.50 22.18 -5.62
CA THR A 674 3.32 22.45 -6.81
C THR A 674 4.59 21.62 -6.74
N GLN A 675 4.92 20.92 -7.82
CA GLN A 675 6.12 20.09 -7.87
C GLN A 675 6.90 20.33 -9.17
N THR A 676 8.23 20.40 -9.01
CA THR A 676 9.21 20.38 -10.11
C THR A 676 10.06 19.12 -9.98
N ASN A 677 10.30 18.43 -11.10
CA ASN A 677 11.10 17.22 -11.17
C ASN A 677 12.11 17.32 -12.32
N ILE A 678 13.34 16.86 -12.10
CA ILE A 678 14.36 16.68 -13.13
C ILE A 678 14.89 15.26 -12.99
N GLY A 679 14.99 14.53 -14.11
CA GLY A 679 15.42 13.15 -14.11
C GLY A 679 16.35 12.80 -15.26
N LEU A 680 17.13 11.75 -15.04
CA LEU A 680 18.06 11.14 -15.96
C LEU A 680 17.75 9.62 -16.03
N ASP A 681 17.57 9.11 -17.24
CA ASP A 681 17.45 7.69 -17.52
C ASP A 681 18.65 7.28 -18.39
N LEU A 682 19.47 6.34 -17.92
CA LEU A 682 20.65 5.85 -18.63
C LEU A 682 20.62 4.32 -18.71
N THR A 683 20.72 3.80 -19.93
CA THR A 683 20.86 2.36 -20.19
C THR A 683 22.13 2.10 -20.96
N VAL A 684 22.94 1.13 -20.52
CA VAL A 684 24.25 0.83 -21.06
C VAL A 684 24.51 -0.67 -21.16
N LEU A 685 25.63 -1.03 -21.80
CA LEU A 685 26.16 -2.40 -21.89
C LEU A 685 25.19 -3.40 -22.57
N GLY A 686 24.54 -2.98 -23.67
CA GLY A 686 23.60 -3.81 -24.42
C GLY A 686 22.32 -4.08 -23.61
N ASN A 687 21.78 -3.06 -22.97
CA ASN A 687 20.60 -3.07 -22.08
C ASN A 687 20.78 -3.89 -20.78
N ARG A 688 22.00 -4.18 -20.36
CA ARG A 688 22.27 -4.98 -19.15
C ARG A 688 22.28 -4.15 -17.87
N LEU A 689 22.52 -2.84 -17.97
CA LEU A 689 22.53 -1.95 -16.82
C LEU A 689 21.69 -0.71 -17.11
N THR A 690 20.67 -0.50 -16.28
CA THR A 690 19.83 0.71 -16.34
C THR A 690 19.95 1.47 -15.03
N PHE A 691 20.15 2.76 -15.12
CA PHE A 691 20.26 3.70 -14.00
C PHE A 691 19.24 4.79 -14.15
N TYR A 692 18.53 5.12 -13.06
CA TYR A 692 17.61 6.25 -12.96
C TYR A 692 18.05 7.16 -11.83
N ALA A 693 18.01 8.47 -12.07
CA ALA A 693 18.22 9.48 -11.06
C ALA A 693 17.16 10.56 -11.17
N ASP A 694 16.52 10.91 -10.08
CA ASP A 694 15.52 11.95 -10.00
C ASP A 694 15.84 12.93 -8.87
N TYR A 695 15.71 14.23 -9.14
CA TYR A 695 15.62 15.27 -8.13
C TYR A 695 14.23 15.89 -8.17
N TYR A 696 13.62 16.08 -7.00
CA TYR A 696 12.32 16.73 -6.90
C TYR A 696 12.32 17.84 -5.84
N TYR A 697 11.49 18.85 -6.12
CA TYR A 697 11.11 19.90 -5.18
C TYR A 697 9.59 20.03 -5.20
N LYS A 698 8.94 19.81 -4.04
CA LYS A 698 7.51 19.75 -3.86
C LYS A 698 7.11 20.72 -2.75
N LYS A 699 6.22 21.68 -3.05
CA LYS A 699 5.71 22.67 -2.10
C LYS A 699 4.20 22.60 -2.04
N THR A 700 3.67 22.35 -0.86
CA THR A 700 2.23 22.43 -0.56
C THR A 700 1.93 23.76 0.13
N LYS A 701 0.91 24.45 -0.36
CA LYS A 701 0.38 25.70 0.19
C LYS A 701 -1.07 25.51 0.58
N ASP A 702 -1.58 26.45 1.36
CA ASP A 702 -2.98 26.50 1.78
C ASP A 702 -3.42 25.20 2.47
N MET A 703 -2.51 24.62 3.28
CA MET A 703 -2.79 23.38 4.02
C MET A 703 -4.00 23.57 4.94
N LEU A 704 -4.88 22.59 4.95
CA LEU A 704 -6.05 22.55 5.79
C LEU A 704 -5.64 22.26 7.24
N MET A 705 -6.15 23.09 8.15
CA MET A 705 -5.87 22.98 9.58
C MET A 705 -7.16 23.14 10.38
N ASN A 706 -7.25 22.39 11.49
CA ASN A 706 -8.29 22.56 12.49
C ASN A 706 -7.68 23.21 13.72
N ILE A 707 -8.21 24.34 14.11
CA ILE A 707 -7.81 25.00 15.35
C ILE A 707 -8.99 25.09 16.32
N THR A 708 -8.65 25.07 17.60
CA THR A 708 -9.62 25.36 18.68
C THR A 708 -9.39 26.77 19.18
N LEU A 709 -10.37 27.65 18.97
CA LEU A 709 -10.32 29.03 19.42
C LEU A 709 -10.39 29.11 20.96
N PRO A 710 -9.85 30.17 21.58
CA PRO A 710 -9.95 30.37 23.01
C PRO A 710 -11.39 30.30 23.54
N ALA A 711 -11.55 29.88 24.77
CA ALA A 711 -12.87 29.87 25.44
C ALA A 711 -13.46 31.27 25.47
N GLY A 712 -14.75 31.40 25.17
CA GLY A 712 -15.45 32.68 25.09
C GLY A 712 -15.40 33.39 23.73
N SER A 713 -14.58 32.93 22.77
CA SER A 713 -14.50 33.57 21.45
C SER A 713 -15.75 33.33 20.59
N ALA A 714 -16.40 32.21 20.72
CA ALA A 714 -17.57 31.79 19.95
C ALA A 714 -18.29 30.61 20.61
N ALA A 715 -19.55 30.38 20.24
CA ALA A 715 -20.35 29.25 20.72
C ALA A 715 -19.74 27.88 20.24
N ALA A 716 -19.23 27.80 19.00
CA ALA A 716 -18.38 26.72 18.56
C ALA A 716 -16.95 27.22 18.48
N ARG A 717 -16.02 26.40 18.97
CA ARG A 717 -14.60 26.77 19.04
C ARG A 717 -13.75 26.18 17.91
N ASN A 718 -14.23 25.16 17.22
CA ASN A 718 -13.50 24.49 16.14
C ASN A 718 -13.67 25.24 14.81
N LEU A 719 -12.56 25.62 14.21
CA LEU A 719 -12.49 26.30 12.92
C LEU A 719 -11.55 25.50 11.98
N THR A 720 -12.08 25.09 10.83
CA THR A 720 -11.26 24.58 9.73
C THR A 720 -10.88 25.76 8.83
N TYR A 721 -9.59 25.89 8.49
CA TYR A 721 -9.08 26.97 7.65
C TYR A 721 -7.86 26.54 6.83
N ASN A 722 -7.52 27.33 5.79
CA ASN A 722 -6.30 27.16 5.02
C ASN A 722 -5.20 28.03 5.62
N GLY A 723 -4.11 27.42 6.13
CA GLY A 723 -3.19 28.20 6.94
C GLY A 723 -1.80 27.66 7.15
N GLY A 724 -1.25 26.96 6.19
CA GLY A 724 0.12 26.51 6.32
C GLY A 724 0.79 26.21 4.99
N SER A 725 2.10 26.11 5.00
CA SER A 725 2.88 25.63 3.85
C SER A 725 3.99 24.68 4.27
N MET A 726 4.33 23.73 3.40
CA MET A 726 5.32 22.69 3.63
C MET A 726 6.13 22.40 2.37
N ILE A 727 7.39 22.03 2.56
CA ILE A 727 8.29 21.64 1.49
C ILE A 727 8.79 20.22 1.72
N ASN A 728 8.78 19.42 0.65
CA ASN A 728 9.53 18.17 0.53
C ASN A 728 10.49 18.29 -0.65
N LYS A 729 11.74 17.88 -0.48
CA LYS A 729 12.73 17.83 -1.55
C LYS A 729 13.65 16.63 -1.35
N GLY A 730 14.10 16.07 -2.45
CA GLY A 730 14.94 14.88 -2.32
C GLY A 730 15.50 14.35 -3.61
N TRP A 731 16.32 13.31 -3.46
CA TRP A 731 16.93 12.55 -4.52
C TRP A 731 16.43 11.12 -4.50
N GLU A 732 16.24 10.55 -5.66
CA GLU A 732 15.89 9.16 -5.86
C GLU A 732 16.83 8.53 -6.85
N PHE A 733 17.38 7.36 -6.55
CA PHE A 733 18.21 6.59 -7.45
C PHE A 733 17.69 5.17 -7.56
N ALA A 734 17.73 4.60 -8.77
CA ALA A 734 17.42 3.20 -8.99
C ALA A 734 18.40 2.61 -10.01
N ILE A 735 18.81 1.37 -9.75
CA ILE A 735 19.70 0.59 -10.62
C ILE A 735 19.05 -0.77 -10.85
N SER A 736 18.95 -1.17 -12.11
CA SER A 736 18.57 -2.53 -12.50
C SER A 736 19.68 -3.12 -13.36
N SER A 737 20.20 -4.27 -12.99
CA SER A 737 21.31 -4.89 -13.69
C SER A 737 21.13 -6.39 -13.91
N GLN A 738 21.54 -6.84 -15.08
CA GLN A 738 21.66 -8.26 -15.45
C GLN A 738 23.14 -8.65 -15.34
N ASN A 739 23.55 -9.11 -14.14
CA ASN A 739 24.94 -9.38 -13.83
C ASN A 739 25.45 -10.60 -14.60
N LEU A 740 24.65 -11.68 -14.64
CA LEU A 740 24.92 -12.90 -15.40
C LEU A 740 23.72 -13.26 -16.26
N THR A 741 23.96 -13.60 -17.54
CA THR A 741 22.94 -13.92 -18.54
C THR A 741 23.12 -15.31 -19.16
N GLY A 742 24.04 -16.13 -18.63
CA GLY A 742 24.32 -17.49 -19.07
C GLY A 742 23.38 -18.54 -18.45
N ALA A 743 23.87 -19.75 -18.25
CA ALA A 743 23.13 -20.85 -17.60
C ALA A 743 22.71 -20.48 -16.17
N LEU A 744 23.53 -19.76 -15.43
CA LEU A 744 23.18 -19.06 -14.21
C LEU A 744 22.80 -17.63 -14.61
N LYS A 745 21.55 -17.23 -14.35
CA LYS A 745 21.09 -15.85 -14.48
C LYS A 745 21.16 -15.21 -13.11
N TRP A 746 21.71 -13.98 -13.01
CA TRP A 746 21.73 -13.17 -11.81
C TRP A 746 21.34 -11.74 -12.15
N ASN A 747 20.26 -11.29 -11.56
CA ASN A 747 19.76 -9.91 -11.69
C ASN A 747 19.80 -9.22 -10.32
N THR A 748 20.06 -7.90 -10.33
CA THR A 748 20.05 -7.05 -9.14
C THR A 748 19.21 -5.81 -9.43
N ASP A 749 18.25 -5.53 -8.54
CA ASP A 749 17.49 -4.30 -8.52
C ASP A 749 17.77 -3.58 -7.19
N PHE A 750 18.30 -2.37 -7.27
CA PHE A 750 18.60 -1.53 -6.11
C PHE A 750 17.88 -0.20 -6.25
N ASN A 751 17.33 0.30 -5.15
CA ASN A 751 16.78 1.64 -5.09
C ASN A 751 17.11 2.31 -3.75
N ILE A 752 17.30 3.64 -3.78
CA ILE A 752 17.54 4.44 -2.58
C ILE A 752 16.86 5.80 -2.75
N SER A 753 16.30 6.32 -1.65
CA SER A 753 15.53 7.56 -1.63
C SER A 753 15.91 8.41 -0.44
N PHE A 754 16.17 9.68 -0.69
CA PHE A 754 16.42 10.72 0.30
C PHE A 754 15.26 11.71 0.25
N ASN A 755 14.65 12.03 1.39
CA ASN A 755 13.61 13.06 1.48
C ASN A 755 13.88 13.97 2.66
N LYS A 756 13.80 15.28 2.45
CA LYS A 756 13.84 16.28 3.52
C LYS A 756 12.52 17.03 3.54
N ASN A 757 11.78 16.83 4.63
CA ASN A 757 10.54 17.52 4.93
C ASN A 757 10.82 18.78 5.75
N LYS A 758 10.08 19.86 5.50
CA LYS A 758 10.15 21.11 6.30
C LYS A 758 8.80 21.80 6.30
N LEU A 759 8.24 22.02 7.48
CA LEU A 759 7.13 22.94 7.67
C LEU A 759 7.65 24.37 7.44
N GLU A 760 7.10 25.10 6.49
CA GLU A 760 7.57 26.44 6.10
C GLU A 760 6.86 27.53 6.87
N SER A 761 5.53 27.44 6.99
CA SER A 761 4.70 28.42 7.70
C SER A 761 3.45 27.82 8.32
N LEU A 762 2.97 28.47 9.36
CA LEU A 762 1.64 28.32 9.97
C LEU A 762 1.05 29.72 10.14
N SER A 763 -0.23 29.94 9.78
CA SER A 763 -0.77 31.31 9.73
C SER A 763 -1.46 31.79 11.01
N LEU A 764 -2.35 31.03 11.62
CA LEU A 764 -3.09 31.44 12.82
C LEU A 764 -2.47 30.92 14.13
N THR A 765 -1.50 30.02 14.04
CA THR A 765 -0.75 29.48 15.17
C THR A 765 0.72 29.39 14.81
N GLN A 766 1.59 29.56 15.78
CA GLN A 766 3.04 29.37 15.55
C GLN A 766 3.48 27.93 15.82
N VAL A 767 2.62 27.15 16.47
CA VAL A 767 2.93 25.79 16.93
C VAL A 767 1.68 24.94 16.86
N TYR A 768 1.85 23.70 16.43
CA TYR A 768 0.82 22.69 16.44
C TYR A 768 1.34 21.47 17.22
N TYR A 769 0.74 21.21 18.39
CA TYR A 769 1.12 20.11 19.27
C TYR A 769 0.26 18.89 19.01
N GLU A 770 0.88 17.72 19.03
CA GLU A 770 0.19 16.45 18.86
C GLU A 770 0.82 15.32 19.68
N ALA A 771 0.12 14.21 19.78
CA ALA A 771 0.48 12.99 20.51
C ALA A 771 0.77 13.24 22.00
N THR A 772 -0.06 12.66 22.83
CA THR A 772 0.07 12.71 24.28
C THR A 772 0.75 11.43 24.77
N THR A 773 1.60 11.56 25.77
CA THR A 773 2.18 10.42 26.49
C THR A 773 1.17 9.75 27.41
N THR A 774 1.66 8.97 28.35
CA THR A 774 0.86 8.29 29.39
C THR A 774 0.06 9.27 30.24
N ASP A 775 -0.98 8.80 30.91
CA ASP A 775 -1.83 9.64 31.78
C ASP A 775 -1.06 10.28 32.94
N PHE A 776 0.04 9.68 33.41
CA PHE A 776 0.80 10.23 34.53
C PHE A 776 1.76 11.35 34.12
N VAL A 777 2.35 11.34 32.91
CA VAL A 777 3.14 12.43 32.35
C VAL A 777 2.24 13.45 31.67
N ASN A 778 1.25 12.98 30.92
CA ASN A 778 0.20 13.74 30.24
C ASN A 778 0.73 14.97 29.46
N GLU A 779 1.87 14.81 28.78
CA GLU A 779 2.48 15.84 27.96
C GLU A 779 2.40 15.50 26.47
N GLN A 780 2.36 16.53 25.64
CA GLN A 780 2.44 16.40 24.20
C GLN A 780 3.90 16.25 23.78
N VAL A 781 4.20 15.18 23.06
CA VAL A 781 5.57 14.79 22.67
C VAL A 781 5.92 15.15 21.24
N VAL A 782 4.97 15.61 20.43
CA VAL A 782 5.20 16.07 19.05
C VAL A 782 4.90 17.55 18.95
N ARG A 783 5.85 18.31 18.39
CA ARG A 783 5.71 19.75 18.16
C ARG A 783 6.03 20.09 16.72
N ASN A 784 5.00 20.48 15.99
CA ASN A 784 5.11 20.94 14.60
C ASN A 784 5.26 22.47 14.56
N THR A 785 6.42 22.95 14.11
CA THR A 785 6.78 24.38 14.10
C THR A 785 7.42 24.74 12.75
N PRO A 786 7.18 25.96 12.23
CA PRO A 786 7.89 26.45 11.07
C PRO A 786 9.41 26.35 11.22
N GLY A 787 10.07 25.87 10.16
CA GLY A 787 11.51 25.63 10.12
C GLY A 787 11.95 24.21 10.48
N LYS A 788 11.08 23.37 11.04
CA LYS A 788 11.37 21.99 11.45
C LYS A 788 10.63 20.96 10.58
N PRO A 789 11.09 19.70 10.55
CA PRO A 789 10.35 18.59 9.98
C PRO A 789 9.03 18.32 10.72
N LEU A 790 8.03 17.76 10.02
CA LEU A 790 6.82 17.28 10.66
C LEU A 790 7.10 16.07 11.56
N GLY A 791 6.37 16.00 12.68
CA GLY A 791 6.47 14.90 13.62
C GLY A 791 7.63 15.01 14.59
N SER A 792 8.40 16.11 14.58
CA SER A 792 9.58 16.28 15.45
C SER A 792 9.21 16.13 16.92
N PHE A 793 9.97 15.32 17.65
CA PHE A 793 9.75 15.09 19.07
C PHE A 793 10.19 16.28 19.90
N TRP A 794 9.43 16.56 20.96
CA TRP A 794 9.56 17.73 21.83
C TRP A 794 9.59 17.31 23.29
N GLY A 795 10.62 17.71 24.03
CA GLY A 795 10.77 17.35 25.45
C GLY A 795 12.09 17.86 26.02
N TYR A 796 12.52 17.25 27.13
CA TYR A 796 13.73 17.58 27.83
C TYR A 796 14.92 16.79 27.31
N VAL A 797 16.11 17.34 27.43
CA VAL A 797 17.36 16.61 27.15
C VAL A 797 17.81 15.98 28.48
N ALA A 798 17.81 14.64 28.53
CA ALA A 798 18.36 13.90 29.66
C ALA A 798 19.91 13.85 29.56
N GLU A 799 20.60 14.17 30.65
CA GLU A 799 22.07 14.19 30.73
C GLU A 799 22.63 12.98 31.49
N GLY A 800 21.79 12.02 31.88
CA GLY A 800 22.14 10.84 32.62
C GLY A 800 21.67 10.89 34.06
N VAL A 801 21.92 9.80 34.79
CA VAL A 801 21.56 9.63 36.21
C VAL A 801 22.60 10.30 37.09
N ASP A 802 22.17 11.09 38.07
CA ASP A 802 23.04 11.65 39.08
C ASP A 802 23.58 10.54 40.00
N PRO A 803 24.89 10.32 40.07
CA PRO A 803 25.45 9.26 40.90
C PRO A 803 25.20 9.43 42.39
N GLU A 804 24.99 10.66 42.89
CA GLU A 804 24.77 10.95 44.31
C GLU A 804 23.30 10.83 44.70
N THR A 805 22.34 11.20 43.82
CA THR A 805 20.92 11.25 44.15
C THR A 805 20.08 10.18 43.47
N GLY A 806 20.58 9.59 42.39
CA GLY A 806 19.87 8.62 41.56
C GLY A 806 18.76 9.23 40.67
N ASP A 807 18.58 10.55 40.69
CA ASP A 807 17.62 11.23 39.83
C ASP A 807 18.18 11.42 38.42
N MET A 808 17.29 11.43 37.43
CA MET A 808 17.66 11.82 36.08
C MET A 808 17.95 13.32 36.05
N LYS A 809 19.13 13.69 35.55
CA LYS A 809 19.51 15.08 35.29
C LYS A 809 18.96 15.50 33.94
N TYR A 810 18.36 16.68 33.92
CA TYR A 810 17.87 17.30 32.70
C TYR A 810 18.64 18.61 32.45
N LYS A 811 18.92 18.86 31.19
CA LYS A 811 19.64 20.04 30.76
C LYS A 811 18.82 21.31 30.97
N ASP A 812 19.42 22.30 31.62
CA ASP A 812 18.93 23.68 31.62
C ASP A 812 19.32 24.32 30.26
N VAL A 813 18.35 24.39 29.37
CA VAL A 813 18.52 24.91 28.00
C VAL A 813 18.45 26.42 27.99
N THR A 814 17.71 27.02 28.92
CA THR A 814 17.57 28.49 29.03
C THR A 814 18.74 29.12 29.78
N GLY A 815 19.45 28.37 30.61
CA GLY A 815 20.58 28.82 31.40
C GLY A 815 20.17 29.67 32.59
N ASP A 816 18.92 29.53 33.08
CA ASP A 816 18.39 30.31 34.23
C ASP A 816 18.63 29.64 35.60
N GLY A 817 19.26 28.46 35.63
CA GLY A 817 19.58 27.68 36.80
C GLY A 817 18.44 26.77 37.30
N LEU A 818 17.32 26.70 36.60
CA LEU A 818 16.17 25.88 36.94
C LEU A 818 15.67 25.09 35.73
N VAL A 819 15.46 23.80 35.89
CA VAL A 819 14.85 22.97 34.82
C VAL A 819 13.34 23.09 34.88
N SER A 820 12.75 23.77 33.90
CA SER A 820 11.32 24.10 33.77
C SER A 820 10.76 23.71 32.40
N ALA A 821 9.46 23.98 32.19
CA ALA A 821 8.83 23.78 30.87
C ALA A 821 9.48 24.59 29.73
N SER A 822 10.25 25.64 30.06
CA SER A 822 10.98 26.49 29.11
C SER A 822 12.23 25.79 28.54
N ASP A 823 12.71 24.75 29.23
CA ASP A 823 13.90 23.98 28.82
C ASP A 823 13.61 22.83 27.88
N ARG A 824 12.35 22.66 27.51
CA ARG A 824 11.98 21.71 26.47
C ARG A 824 12.48 22.18 25.12
N THR A 825 13.00 21.23 24.33
CA THR A 825 13.55 21.48 22.99
C THR A 825 13.19 20.33 22.05
N TYR A 826 13.67 20.40 20.80
CA TYR A 826 13.53 19.29 19.84
C TYR A 826 14.51 18.18 20.23
N ILE A 827 13.97 16.99 20.45
CA ILE A 827 14.71 15.83 21.00
C ILE A 827 14.77 14.63 20.05
N GLY A 828 14.17 14.71 18.87
CA GLY A 828 14.26 13.66 17.86
C GLY A 828 13.47 13.98 16.59
N ASP A 829 13.76 13.24 15.52
CA ASP A 829 13.12 13.35 14.20
C ASP A 829 12.71 11.95 13.69
N PRO A 830 11.41 11.66 13.51
CA PRO A 830 10.96 10.36 13.01
C PRO A 830 11.19 10.17 11.50
N ASN A 831 11.63 11.20 10.77
CA ASN A 831 11.81 11.12 9.33
C ASN A 831 13.21 10.56 9.01
N PRO A 832 13.31 9.48 8.20
CA PRO A 832 14.61 8.92 7.85
C PRO A 832 15.41 9.84 6.92
N ASP A 833 16.73 9.82 7.07
CA ASP A 833 17.65 10.44 6.12
C ASP A 833 17.57 9.75 4.76
N PHE A 834 17.49 8.42 4.74
CA PHE A 834 17.24 7.64 3.54
C PHE A 834 16.57 6.29 3.82
N THR A 835 15.88 5.79 2.81
CA THR A 835 15.35 4.42 2.75
C THR A 835 15.90 3.73 1.50
N PHE A 836 16.11 2.40 1.57
CA PHE A 836 16.60 1.65 0.43
C PHE A 836 15.97 0.26 0.33
N GLY A 837 16.02 -0.31 -0.89
CA GLY A 837 15.66 -1.68 -1.19
C GLY A 837 16.66 -2.31 -2.16
N LEU A 838 17.06 -3.55 -1.91
CA LEU A 838 17.96 -4.34 -2.73
C LEU A 838 17.36 -5.71 -2.96
N THR A 839 17.07 -6.04 -4.21
CA THR A 839 16.61 -7.38 -4.62
C THR A 839 17.67 -8.05 -5.47
N ASN A 840 18.07 -9.26 -5.11
CA ASN A 840 18.88 -10.14 -5.94
C ASN A 840 18.05 -11.36 -6.33
N THR A 841 18.06 -11.70 -7.63
CA THR A 841 17.37 -12.87 -8.17
C THR A 841 18.37 -13.73 -8.91
N PHE A 842 18.44 -15.01 -8.53
CA PHE A 842 19.29 -16.02 -9.15
C PHE A 842 18.39 -17.10 -9.77
N SER A 843 18.68 -17.51 -11.00
CA SER A 843 17.95 -18.60 -11.66
C SER A 843 18.95 -19.58 -12.32
N TYR A 844 18.80 -20.87 -12.02
CA TYR A 844 19.63 -21.93 -12.57
C TYR A 844 18.83 -23.22 -12.75
N LYS A 845 18.65 -23.68 -13.99
CA LYS A 845 17.97 -24.96 -14.33
C LYS A 845 16.63 -25.16 -13.61
N GLY A 846 15.77 -24.13 -13.63
CA GLY A 846 14.45 -24.14 -12.99
C GLY A 846 14.46 -23.81 -11.50
N LEU A 847 15.62 -23.77 -10.84
CA LEU A 847 15.72 -23.29 -9.46
C LEU A 847 15.82 -21.76 -9.46
N ASN A 848 14.95 -21.08 -8.70
CA ASN A 848 14.94 -19.62 -8.59
C ASN A 848 15.05 -19.21 -7.11
N LEU A 849 16.02 -18.35 -6.81
CA LEU A 849 16.23 -17.75 -5.50
C LEU A 849 16.07 -16.24 -5.62
N SER A 850 15.22 -15.67 -4.79
CA SER A 850 15.04 -14.22 -4.65
C SER A 850 15.34 -13.79 -3.22
N ILE A 851 16.12 -12.73 -3.07
CA ILE A 851 16.49 -12.15 -1.77
C ILE A 851 16.18 -10.65 -1.82
N LEU A 852 15.28 -10.19 -0.93
CA LEU A 852 14.97 -8.78 -0.75
C LEU A 852 15.49 -8.30 0.59
N ILE A 853 16.34 -7.29 0.55
CA ILE A 853 16.86 -6.57 1.72
C ILE A 853 16.32 -5.15 1.66
N GLN A 854 15.88 -4.61 2.78
CA GLN A 854 15.46 -3.22 2.91
C GLN A 854 15.99 -2.59 4.18
N GLY A 855 16.02 -1.26 4.23
CA GLY A 855 16.38 -0.52 5.41
C GLY A 855 15.89 0.91 5.42
N SER A 856 15.88 1.46 6.63
CA SER A 856 15.69 2.87 6.95
C SER A 856 16.83 3.33 7.83
N TYR A 857 17.32 4.53 7.64
CA TYR A 857 18.43 5.05 8.42
C TYR A 857 18.19 6.50 8.84
N GLY A 858 18.53 6.85 10.08
CA GLY A 858 18.53 8.20 10.63
C GLY A 858 17.17 8.67 11.15
N ASN A 859 16.20 7.77 11.33
CA ASN A 859 14.94 8.09 11.98
C ASN A 859 14.96 7.72 13.46
N ASP A 860 14.35 8.56 14.28
CA ASP A 860 14.17 8.29 15.71
C ASP A 860 12.78 7.68 15.99
N ILE A 861 12.70 6.91 17.08
CA ILE A 861 11.46 6.37 17.64
C ILE A 861 11.30 6.89 19.08
N TYR A 862 10.15 7.43 19.39
CA TYR A 862 9.75 7.75 20.74
C TYR A 862 9.08 6.53 21.37
N ASN A 863 9.80 5.85 22.27
CA ASN A 863 9.34 4.61 22.90
C ASN A 863 8.56 4.92 24.19
N VAL A 864 7.28 5.22 24.06
CA VAL A 864 6.39 5.47 25.20
C VAL A 864 6.23 4.24 26.09
N SER A 865 6.33 3.03 25.51
CA SER A 865 6.21 1.78 26.26
C SER A 865 7.25 1.68 27.40
N ARG A 866 8.44 2.27 27.22
CA ARG A 866 9.46 2.32 28.27
C ARG A 866 9.05 3.17 29.48
N MET A 867 8.22 4.20 29.31
CA MET A 867 7.68 4.96 30.45
C MET A 867 6.85 4.06 31.36
N GLU A 868 6.10 3.11 30.79
CA GLU A 868 5.28 2.17 31.54
C GLU A 868 6.07 1.00 32.11
N THR A 869 7.09 0.53 31.38
CA THR A 869 7.82 -0.71 31.71
C THR A 869 9.14 -0.49 32.42
N GLU A 870 9.66 0.75 32.46
CA GLU A 870 10.94 1.13 33.10
C GLU A 870 10.78 2.33 34.03
N GLY A 871 9.57 2.85 34.19
CA GLY A 871 9.31 4.10 34.93
C GLY A 871 9.37 3.95 36.45
N MET A 872 9.09 2.79 37.03
CA MET A 872 9.15 2.50 38.47
C MET A 872 8.38 3.50 39.35
N TYR A 873 7.27 4.09 38.81
CA TYR A 873 6.51 5.14 39.51
C TYR A 873 5.24 4.62 40.18
N ASP A 874 4.74 3.47 39.81
CA ASP A 874 3.53 2.84 40.31
C ASP A 874 3.78 1.39 40.74
N GLY A 875 2.72 0.69 41.14
CA GLY A 875 2.81 -0.70 41.61
C GLY A 875 2.78 -1.75 40.48
N LYS A 876 2.92 -1.38 39.22
CA LYS A 876 2.98 -2.34 38.11
C LYS A 876 4.34 -3.03 38.04
N ASN A 877 4.36 -4.26 37.51
CA ASN A 877 5.62 -4.93 37.22
C ASN A 877 6.41 -4.19 36.13
N GLN A 878 7.71 -4.39 36.12
CA GLN A 878 8.65 -3.65 35.27
C GLN A 878 9.55 -4.60 34.45
N SER A 879 10.22 -4.04 33.46
CA SER A 879 11.26 -4.72 32.68
C SER A 879 12.46 -5.10 33.56
N THR A 880 13.13 -6.19 33.18
CA THR A 880 14.40 -6.58 33.85
C THR A 880 15.50 -5.52 33.77
N LYS A 881 15.41 -4.56 32.83
CA LYS A 881 16.35 -3.42 32.75
C LYS A 881 16.42 -2.62 34.07
N VAL A 882 15.29 -2.52 34.81
CA VAL A 882 15.27 -1.79 36.09
C VAL A 882 16.10 -2.45 37.22
N LEU A 883 16.58 -3.66 37.01
CA LEU A 883 17.52 -4.31 37.93
C LEU A 883 18.84 -3.52 38.06
N ALA A 884 19.22 -2.80 36.99
CA ALA A 884 20.40 -1.94 36.97
C ALA A 884 20.15 -0.56 37.63
N ARG A 885 18.99 -0.31 38.24
CA ARG A 885 18.63 1.01 38.79
C ARG A 885 19.60 1.46 39.85
N TRP A 886 19.75 2.76 39.98
CA TRP A 886 20.54 3.38 41.06
C TRP A 886 19.94 3.05 42.43
N ARG A 887 20.77 2.71 43.40
CA ARG A 887 20.39 2.32 44.76
C ARG A 887 21.20 2.99 45.88
N VAL A 888 22.43 3.40 45.58
CA VAL A 888 23.33 3.96 46.60
C VAL A 888 24.17 5.09 46.03
N PRO A 889 24.48 6.16 46.80
CA PRO A 889 25.35 7.25 46.40
C PRO A 889 26.70 6.74 45.87
N GLY A 890 27.14 7.34 44.74
CA GLY A 890 28.36 6.95 44.02
C GLY A 890 28.15 5.86 42.96
N GLN A 891 26.96 5.28 42.86
CA GLN A 891 26.68 4.26 41.83
C GLN A 891 26.54 4.92 40.43
N ILE A 892 27.29 4.41 39.46
CA ILE A 892 27.23 4.83 38.07
C ILE A 892 26.31 3.85 37.33
N THR A 893 25.21 4.35 36.81
CA THR A 893 24.22 3.59 36.04
C THR A 893 23.41 4.53 35.14
N ASP A 894 22.85 4.00 34.05
CA ASP A 894 21.94 4.74 33.13
C ASP A 894 20.47 4.62 33.53
N VAL A 895 20.15 3.80 34.56
CA VAL A 895 18.78 3.56 35.03
C VAL A 895 18.54 4.34 36.33
N PRO A 896 17.60 5.28 36.36
CA PRO A 896 17.32 6.08 37.57
C PRO A 896 16.87 5.26 38.77
N LYS A 897 16.86 5.86 39.96
CA LYS A 897 16.30 5.28 41.19
C LYS A 897 14.81 4.98 41.05
N ALA A 898 14.26 4.15 41.87
CA ALA A 898 12.83 3.98 42.02
C ALA A 898 12.12 5.31 42.34
N LYS A 899 10.94 5.55 41.80
CA LYS A 899 10.17 6.81 41.97
C LYS A 899 10.89 8.09 41.51
N TRP A 900 11.68 8.03 40.45
CA TRP A 900 12.32 9.21 39.90
C TRP A 900 11.31 10.15 39.21
N ASP A 901 11.70 11.41 38.99
CA ASP A 901 10.88 12.40 38.27
C ASP A 901 10.90 12.12 36.76
N ILE A 902 9.89 11.36 36.27
CA ILE A 902 9.78 10.98 34.87
C ILE A 902 9.29 12.18 34.07
N ARG A 903 10.11 12.59 33.09
CA ARG A 903 9.74 13.62 32.12
C ARG A 903 9.86 13.12 30.70
N ASN A 904 9.04 13.67 29.82
CA ASN A 904 9.17 13.50 28.40
C ASN A 904 10.54 13.98 27.92
N SER A 905 11.46 13.06 27.59
CA SER A 905 12.88 13.39 27.38
C SER A 905 13.58 12.47 26.36
N THR A 906 14.82 12.82 26.02
CA THR A 906 15.71 12.00 25.18
C THR A 906 15.94 10.60 25.76
N TYR A 907 15.69 10.33 27.03
CA TYR A 907 15.80 9.00 27.64
C TYR A 907 14.88 7.97 26.98
N PHE A 908 13.77 8.41 26.39
CA PHE A 908 12.77 7.58 25.70
C PHE A 908 12.85 7.67 24.18
N VAL A 909 13.80 8.43 23.64
CA VAL A 909 14.06 8.51 22.19
C VAL A 909 15.16 7.53 21.84
N GLU A 910 14.90 6.65 20.87
CA GLU A 910 15.82 5.62 20.44
C GLU A 910 16.08 5.72 18.93
N ASP A 911 17.25 5.24 18.47
CA ASP A 911 17.54 5.11 17.04
C ASP A 911 16.63 4.04 16.42
N GLY A 912 15.78 4.46 15.49
CA GLY A 912 14.87 3.62 14.72
C GLY A 912 15.48 3.07 13.43
N SER A 913 16.77 3.27 13.20
CA SER A 913 17.45 2.74 12.02
C SER A 913 17.44 1.22 12.00
N TYR A 914 17.24 0.63 10.82
CA TYR A 914 17.29 -0.82 10.67
C TYR A 914 17.73 -1.27 9.28
N LEU A 915 18.29 -2.48 9.23
CA LEU A 915 18.48 -3.29 8.04
C LEU A 915 17.73 -4.61 8.22
N ARG A 916 16.87 -4.97 7.25
CA ARG A 916 16.02 -6.15 7.32
C ARG A 916 16.17 -7.03 6.10
N VAL A 917 16.39 -8.33 6.30
CA VAL A 917 16.16 -9.34 5.28
C VAL A 917 14.66 -9.56 5.21
N LYS A 918 14.02 -8.84 4.26
CA LYS A 918 12.56 -8.77 4.16
C LYS A 918 11.96 -10.04 3.60
N ASP A 919 12.62 -10.64 2.61
CA ASP A 919 12.16 -11.89 1.99
C ASP A 919 13.34 -12.70 1.45
N ILE A 920 13.31 -14.00 1.66
CA ILE A 920 14.11 -15.00 0.95
C ILE A 920 13.14 -16.02 0.40
N SER A 921 13.05 -16.15 -0.91
CA SER A 921 12.16 -17.10 -1.58
C SER A 921 12.93 -18.02 -2.50
N LEU A 922 12.76 -19.32 -2.32
CA LEU A 922 13.33 -20.37 -3.14
C LEU A 922 12.21 -21.14 -3.83
N SER A 923 12.19 -21.20 -5.15
CA SER A 923 11.20 -21.93 -5.93
C SER A 923 11.85 -22.81 -6.98
N TYR A 924 11.13 -23.87 -7.39
CA TYR A 924 11.60 -24.78 -8.41
C TYR A 924 10.53 -25.01 -9.48
N ASP A 925 10.82 -24.61 -10.72
CA ASP A 925 9.99 -24.92 -11.89
C ASP A 925 10.24 -26.37 -12.32
N VAL A 926 9.28 -27.24 -12.04
CA VAL A 926 9.40 -28.68 -12.38
C VAL A 926 9.35 -28.84 -13.90
N PRO A 927 10.33 -29.55 -14.51
CA PRO A 927 10.39 -29.73 -15.95
C PRO A 927 9.10 -30.29 -16.53
N ARG A 928 8.55 -29.64 -17.55
CA ARG A 928 7.27 -29.99 -18.19
C ARG A 928 7.16 -31.46 -18.57
N LYS A 929 8.26 -32.09 -19.00
CA LYS A 929 8.33 -33.54 -19.36
C LYS A 929 7.86 -34.46 -18.22
N LEU A 930 8.03 -34.05 -16.96
CA LEU A 930 7.62 -34.82 -15.79
C LEU A 930 6.15 -34.63 -15.43
N ILE A 931 5.60 -33.46 -15.72
CA ILE A 931 4.25 -33.08 -15.28
C ILE A 931 3.18 -33.13 -16.36
N SER A 932 3.55 -33.10 -17.65
CA SER A 932 2.62 -33.15 -18.79
C SER A 932 1.72 -34.40 -18.78
N ARG A 933 2.20 -35.54 -18.27
CA ARG A 933 1.39 -36.76 -18.10
C ARG A 933 0.21 -36.61 -17.16
N PHE A 934 0.22 -35.55 -16.30
CA PHE A 934 -0.88 -35.20 -15.39
C PHE A 934 -1.74 -34.08 -15.96
N GLY A 935 -1.52 -33.64 -17.20
CA GLY A 935 -2.21 -32.52 -17.83
C GLY A 935 -1.74 -31.14 -17.32
N LEU A 936 -0.63 -31.09 -16.59
CA LEU A 936 -0.09 -29.86 -16.03
C LEU A 936 0.84 -29.16 -17.03
N THR A 937 0.70 -27.84 -17.14
CA THR A 937 1.57 -26.97 -17.92
C THR A 937 2.65 -26.33 -17.07
N ARG A 938 2.41 -26.13 -15.76
CA ARG A 938 3.37 -25.65 -14.76
C ARG A 938 3.11 -26.28 -13.40
N LEU A 939 4.19 -26.61 -12.70
CA LEU A 939 4.21 -27.01 -11.29
C LEU A 939 5.42 -26.35 -10.63
N GLN A 940 5.20 -25.46 -9.67
CA GLN A 940 6.25 -24.73 -9.00
C GLN A 940 6.02 -24.75 -7.47
N PRO A 941 6.61 -25.73 -6.75
CA PRO A 941 6.72 -25.65 -5.30
C PRO A 941 7.69 -24.53 -4.91
N TYR A 942 7.42 -23.88 -3.76
CA TYR A 942 8.28 -22.85 -3.21
C TYR A 942 8.28 -22.84 -1.68
N VAL A 943 9.37 -22.33 -1.12
CA VAL A 943 9.50 -21.99 0.29
C VAL A 943 9.99 -20.55 0.37
N SER A 944 9.41 -19.78 1.31
CA SER A 944 9.82 -18.40 1.56
C SER A 944 9.92 -18.13 3.05
N ALA A 945 10.82 -17.22 3.43
CA ALA A 945 10.93 -16.70 4.79
C ALA A 945 10.85 -15.17 4.74
N THR A 946 9.93 -14.58 5.50
CA THR A 946 9.75 -13.12 5.54
C THR A 946 10.12 -12.53 6.89
N ASN A 947 10.69 -11.32 6.90
CA ASN A 947 11.20 -10.61 8.07
C ASN A 947 12.19 -11.47 8.92
N LEU A 948 12.98 -12.32 8.26
CA LEU A 948 13.80 -13.35 8.91
C LEU A 948 14.81 -12.77 9.89
N LEU A 949 15.48 -11.70 9.48
CA LEU A 949 16.50 -11.01 10.27
C LEU A 949 16.26 -9.49 10.20
N THR A 950 16.27 -8.86 11.37
CA THR A 950 16.27 -7.40 11.52
C THR A 950 17.44 -7.00 12.40
N LEU A 951 18.36 -6.21 11.86
CA LEU A 951 19.46 -5.60 12.56
C LEU A 951 19.06 -4.17 12.92
N THR A 952 18.99 -3.84 14.22
CA THR A 952 18.53 -2.55 14.74
C THR A 952 19.00 -2.41 16.20
N ASP A 953 19.26 -1.19 16.60
CA ASP A 953 19.55 -0.83 18.00
C ASP A 953 18.26 -0.50 18.78
N TYR A 954 17.09 -0.48 18.11
CA TYR A 954 15.81 -0.25 18.74
C TYR A 954 15.45 -1.37 19.73
N SER A 955 15.15 -0.98 20.98
CA SER A 955 14.90 -1.92 22.07
C SER A 955 13.51 -2.57 22.04
N GLY A 956 12.55 -1.98 21.36
CA GLY A 956 11.19 -2.50 21.20
C GLY A 956 11.11 -3.70 20.25
N MET A 957 9.89 -4.19 20.01
CA MET A 957 9.67 -5.42 19.23
C MET A 957 9.96 -5.25 17.74
N ASP A 958 9.69 -4.07 17.16
CA ASP A 958 9.94 -3.79 15.73
C ASP A 958 10.20 -2.31 15.47
N PRO A 959 11.20 -1.92 14.66
CA PRO A 959 11.50 -0.51 14.36
C PRO A 959 10.55 0.14 13.34
N GLU A 960 9.66 -0.60 12.67
CA GLU A 960 8.63 -0.02 11.77
C GLU A 960 7.36 0.42 12.52
N VAL A 961 7.35 0.38 13.86
CA VAL A 961 6.20 0.73 14.71
C VAL A 961 5.72 2.16 14.51
N ASN A 962 4.40 2.34 14.53
CA ASN A 962 3.76 3.64 14.66
C ASN A 962 2.33 3.47 15.18
N GLN A 963 2.11 3.83 16.45
CA GLN A 963 0.78 3.77 17.08
C GLN A 963 -0.27 4.63 16.35
N TYR A 964 0.15 5.71 15.71
CA TYR A 964 -0.74 6.65 15.02
C TYR A 964 -0.98 6.30 13.54
N GLY A 965 -0.53 5.12 13.10
CA GLY A 965 -0.82 4.55 11.77
C GLY A 965 -0.51 5.52 10.62
N ASN A 966 -1.55 5.95 9.90
CA ASN A 966 -1.42 6.82 8.72
C ASN A 966 -1.36 8.32 9.02
N SER A 967 -1.20 8.76 10.28
CA SER A 967 -1.05 10.18 10.58
C SER A 967 0.11 10.80 9.79
N GLY A 968 -0.12 11.99 9.22
CA GLY A 968 0.94 12.73 8.52
C GLY A 968 1.82 13.53 9.46
N SER A 969 1.27 13.94 10.59
CA SER A 969 1.88 14.88 11.56
C SER A 969 2.46 14.20 12.79
N VAL A 970 2.17 12.89 12.99
CA VAL A 970 2.68 12.07 14.10
C VAL A 970 3.20 10.75 13.53
N GLN A 971 4.47 10.48 13.72
CA GLN A 971 5.14 9.26 13.27
C GLN A 971 6.16 8.80 14.32
N GLY A 972 6.61 7.55 14.25
CA GLY A 972 7.69 7.02 15.06
C GLY A 972 7.36 6.93 16.56
N ILE A 973 6.09 6.73 16.94
CA ILE A 973 5.69 6.54 18.34
C ILE A 973 5.30 5.10 18.58
N ASP A 974 5.97 4.45 19.52
CA ASP A 974 5.63 3.11 20.00
C ASP A 974 4.96 3.18 21.37
N TRP A 975 3.70 2.70 21.41
CA TRP A 975 2.96 2.53 22.65
C TRP A 975 2.28 1.16 22.67
N GLY A 976 3.11 0.11 22.70
CA GLY A 976 2.64 -1.27 22.76
C GLY A 976 1.97 -1.74 21.45
N THR A 977 2.54 -1.34 20.32
CA THR A 977 2.04 -1.68 18.99
C THR A 977 2.07 -3.18 18.75
N TYR A 978 1.07 -3.73 18.04
CA TYR A 978 1.02 -5.14 17.65
C TYR A 978 2.26 -5.51 16.83
N PRO A 979 3.08 -6.49 17.27
CA PRO A 979 4.39 -6.76 16.65
C PRO A 979 4.26 -7.34 15.25
N LEU A 980 5.24 -7.05 14.38
CA LEU A 980 5.36 -7.66 13.07
C LEU A 980 5.78 -9.13 13.18
N ASN A 981 5.30 -9.93 12.24
CA ASN A 981 5.56 -11.37 12.20
C ASN A 981 6.85 -11.68 11.45
N LYS A 982 7.60 -12.68 11.94
CA LYS A 982 8.49 -13.50 11.13
C LYS A 982 7.68 -14.66 10.58
N SER A 983 7.79 -14.94 9.29
CA SER A 983 6.97 -15.98 8.66
C SER A 983 7.83 -16.95 7.87
N VAL A 984 7.48 -18.23 7.94
CA VAL A 984 7.97 -19.27 7.03
C VAL A 984 6.77 -19.77 6.23
N VAL A 985 6.88 -19.73 4.91
CA VAL A 985 5.80 -20.01 3.97
C VAL A 985 6.16 -21.21 3.12
N LEU A 986 5.22 -22.14 2.97
CA LEU A 986 5.29 -23.27 2.05
C LEU A 986 4.16 -23.13 1.04
N GLY A 987 4.45 -23.22 -0.24
CA GLY A 987 3.42 -23.06 -1.24
C GLY A 987 3.69 -23.78 -2.55
N VAL A 988 2.66 -23.78 -3.39
CA VAL A 988 2.71 -24.41 -4.71
C VAL A 988 1.89 -23.60 -5.71
N LYS A 989 2.44 -23.38 -6.89
CA LYS A 989 1.72 -22.86 -8.06
C LYS A 989 1.54 -23.96 -9.09
N VAL A 990 0.30 -24.14 -9.52
CA VAL A 990 -0.08 -25.19 -10.48
C VAL A 990 -0.84 -24.55 -11.63
N GLU A 991 -0.49 -24.92 -12.87
CA GLU A 991 -1.21 -24.51 -14.06
C GLU A 991 -1.57 -25.73 -14.92
N PHE A 992 -2.82 -25.70 -15.42
CA PHE A 992 -3.37 -26.74 -16.29
C PHE A 992 -3.55 -26.24 -17.71
#